data_9de90bec96f510d0d67cb62813d688b8
#
_entry.id   9de90bec96f510d0d67cb62813d688b8
#
_cell.length_a   1.000
_cell.length_b   1.000
_cell.length_c   1.000
_cell.angle_alpha   90.00
_cell.angle_beta   90.00
_cell.angle_gamma   90.00
#
_symmetry.space_group_name_H-M   'P 1'
#
loop_
_entity.id
_entity.type
_entity.pdbx_description
1 polymer ?
#
loop_
_entity_poly.entity_id
_entity_poly.type
_entity_poly.pdbx_seq_one_letter_code
_entity_poly.pdbx_strand_id
1 'polypeptide(L)'
;MTGSRRDEWIPMSDGVRLAVTLYLPDCGPQPCILEALPYRKDDLTASYRPEYTRLRDEFDYALVRLDVRGTGSSGGRAIDEYQLQEQPDLAEVIAWIAAQQWCDGNVGMYGTSYSGFNSLQMAAERAPGLKAVIAIYASDDRFTDDVHLCGGSRRWLDLVDYCHYVTPMNALPPVPAVWGDGWRDEWAARIAEHEPWLFGWLEHTRRDDYWQHGSIRPAYDDIECPVLLVAGWADGYRNNSFRTVAALRAAGRHAELLAGPWPHAATSSCLPGPRIDLVPEMVAWWDRWLRGRSPATEPPTARWYARASHRPAVDLDHVPGVWRADEWPTPRSAERTWPLSSKPRYDVVADIGLTAWLSCSGHLPWGQPDDQRTDDVRALTWDWPLADGLEIAGYPHARLRISVSEPIASVALRLCDVAPDGTSTLVSRGFLNLTRRGGMATATPLVPGEVYNVDVGIEATAWQWASGHVLRLALAGADWPNVIAPPAPVSLTIHGGELVLPTYNATTSPYPAPVFTPGDEKAAEDPASVTWRTWRDVLARVTGAMIDHGGDPYDTPFGRMGEHYFGEVSVQTDTFAQSARSDVTFAVHFDDDGSGAPVDCVVASRLHIEADETDLNVTITMTCTETGTSGERVVGERSWQRRFARDLA
;
A
#
# COMPACT_ATOMS: atom_id res chain seq x y z
N MET A 1 23.08 -2.36 29.81
CA MET A 1 23.06 -0.86 29.74
C MET A 1 22.16 -0.56 28.55
N THR A 2 21.18 0.30 28.70
CA THR A 2 20.27 0.68 27.61
C THR A 2 20.99 1.70 26.73
N GLY A 3 21.08 1.43 25.42
CA GLY A 3 21.68 2.35 24.46
C GLY A 3 21.05 3.75 24.45
N SER A 4 21.65 4.71 23.77
CA SER A 4 21.18 6.10 23.72
C SER A 4 20.16 6.34 22.62
N ARG A 5 19.21 7.29 22.86
CA ARG A 5 18.35 7.92 21.84
C ARG A 5 18.68 9.42 21.82
N ARG A 6 18.88 9.98 20.64
CA ARG A 6 19.10 11.41 20.45
C ARG A 6 18.58 11.89 19.10
N ASP A 7 18.14 13.14 19.06
CA ASP A 7 17.74 13.80 17.83
C ASP A 7 18.91 14.65 17.30
N GLU A 8 19.12 14.59 15.99
CA GLU A 8 20.18 15.31 15.29
C GLU A 8 19.68 15.88 13.96
N TRP A 9 20.52 16.71 13.34
CA TRP A 9 20.29 17.27 12.02
C TRP A 9 21.39 16.84 11.05
N ILE A 10 21.01 16.33 9.90
CA ILE A 10 21.94 16.06 8.81
C ILE A 10 21.88 17.23 7.83
N PRO A 11 22.97 18.01 7.66
CA PRO A 11 23.02 19.08 6.66
C PRO A 11 23.19 18.50 5.27
N MET A 12 22.29 18.89 4.35
CA MET A 12 22.40 18.55 2.94
C MET A 12 23.31 19.55 2.21
N SER A 13 23.83 19.16 1.06
CA SER A 13 24.75 19.99 0.26
C SER A 13 24.14 21.32 -0.21
N ASP A 14 22.82 21.42 -0.31
CA ASP A 14 22.08 22.65 -0.64
C ASP A 14 21.76 23.54 0.58
N GLY A 15 22.19 23.13 1.79
CA GLY A 15 21.99 23.86 3.04
C GLY A 15 20.68 23.52 3.77
N VAL A 16 19.81 22.70 3.20
CA VAL A 16 18.65 22.15 3.93
C VAL A 16 19.14 21.19 5.00
N ARG A 17 18.44 21.12 6.14
CA ARG A 17 18.75 20.19 7.22
C ARG A 17 17.62 19.17 7.36
N LEU A 18 17.97 17.91 7.42
CA LEU A 18 17.02 16.82 7.63
C LEU A 18 17.09 16.33 9.08
N ALA A 19 15.93 16.18 9.71
CA ALA A 19 15.83 15.77 11.11
C ALA A 19 15.89 14.24 11.22
N VAL A 20 16.76 13.75 12.12
CA VAL A 20 16.91 12.32 12.40
C VAL A 20 16.81 12.03 13.88
N THR A 21 16.31 10.84 14.21
CA THR A 21 16.43 10.24 15.54
C THR A 21 17.38 9.06 15.44
N LEU A 22 18.42 9.09 16.27
CA LEU A 22 19.45 8.05 16.36
C LEU A 22 19.16 7.14 17.55
N TYR A 23 19.19 5.84 17.33
CA TYR A 23 19.16 4.81 18.37
C TYR A 23 20.51 4.07 18.33
N LEU A 24 21.39 4.38 19.28
CA LEU A 24 22.77 3.92 19.27
C LEU A 24 23.03 2.92 20.39
N PRO A 25 23.59 1.74 20.10
CA PRO A 25 24.03 0.81 21.13
C PRO A 25 25.27 1.33 21.89
N ASP A 26 25.52 0.81 23.09
CA ASP A 26 26.66 1.22 23.93
C ASP A 26 28.00 0.54 23.57
N CYS A 27 28.08 -0.22 22.50
CA CYS A 27 29.18 -1.13 22.16
C CYS A 27 29.95 -0.75 20.90
N GLY A 28 30.56 0.41 20.83
CA GLY A 28 31.44 0.81 19.70
C GLY A 28 30.75 0.87 18.33
N PRO A 29 31.50 1.00 17.23
CA PRO A 29 30.91 1.08 15.89
C PRO A 29 30.16 -0.20 15.49
N GLN A 30 28.92 -0.03 15.01
CA GLN A 30 28.05 -1.13 14.57
C GLN A 30 27.45 -0.84 13.19
N PRO A 31 26.98 -1.87 12.46
CA PRO A 31 26.19 -1.63 11.27
C PRO A 31 24.95 -0.80 11.59
N CYS A 32 24.57 0.06 10.65
CA CYS A 32 23.42 0.95 10.81
C CYS A 32 22.26 0.56 9.90
N ILE A 33 21.04 0.67 10.42
CA ILE A 33 19.79 0.46 9.68
C ILE A 33 19.08 1.81 9.59
N LEU A 34 18.79 2.26 8.36
CA LEU A 34 18.08 3.50 8.06
C LEU A 34 16.62 3.20 7.73
N GLU A 35 15.69 3.97 8.33
CA GLU A 35 14.32 4.15 7.87
C GLU A 35 14.08 5.61 7.53
N ALA A 36 13.60 5.90 6.32
CA ALA A 36 13.25 7.24 5.86
C ALA A 36 11.76 7.31 5.54
N LEU A 37 11.04 8.27 6.11
CA LEU A 37 9.57 8.32 6.03
C LEU A 37 9.03 9.75 5.94
N PRO A 38 7.87 9.97 5.27
CA PRO A 38 7.18 11.25 5.25
C PRO A 38 6.23 11.45 6.43
N TYR A 39 6.00 10.40 7.24
CA TYR A 39 4.89 10.32 8.20
C TYR A 39 5.26 10.77 9.60
N ARG A 40 6.17 11.76 9.73
CA ARG A 40 6.48 12.45 10.99
C ARG A 40 6.97 11.51 12.10
N LYS A 41 8.28 11.24 12.11
CA LYS A 41 8.94 10.32 13.05
C LYS A 41 8.75 10.65 14.54
N ASP A 42 8.46 11.90 14.88
CA ASP A 42 8.43 12.40 16.26
C ASP A 42 7.03 12.44 16.88
N ASP A 43 5.98 12.31 16.08
CA ASP A 43 4.58 12.30 16.55
C ASP A 43 3.74 11.19 15.91
N LEU A 44 3.23 11.32 14.67
CA LEU A 44 2.32 10.33 14.07
C LEU A 44 2.87 8.90 14.08
N THR A 45 4.16 8.70 13.82
CA THR A 45 4.77 7.38 13.79
C THR A 45 5.75 7.12 14.92
N ALA A 46 5.79 7.98 15.94
CA ALA A 46 6.77 7.88 17.03
C ALA A 46 6.67 6.56 17.82
N SER A 47 5.48 6.01 17.94
CA SER A 47 5.19 4.79 18.72
C SER A 47 5.02 3.52 17.90
N TYR A 48 5.13 3.59 16.57
CA TYR A 48 4.74 2.49 15.70
C TYR A 48 5.58 1.22 15.84
N ARG A 49 6.84 1.33 16.32
CA ARG A 49 7.74 0.21 16.16
C ARG A 49 8.67 -0.01 17.35
N PRO A 50 8.28 -0.90 18.27
CA PRO A 50 9.15 -1.32 19.36
C PRO A 50 10.42 -2.03 18.86
N GLU A 51 10.45 -2.53 17.61
CA GLU A 51 11.62 -3.19 17.04
C GLU A 51 12.86 -2.32 16.97
N TYR A 52 12.77 -0.97 16.93
CA TYR A 52 13.95 -0.11 16.95
C TYR A 52 14.77 -0.29 18.22
N THR A 53 14.10 -0.29 19.38
CA THR A 53 14.77 -0.51 20.65
C THR A 53 15.25 -1.95 20.79
N ARG A 54 14.51 -2.93 20.30
CA ARG A 54 14.92 -4.33 20.30
C ARG A 54 16.16 -4.57 19.44
N LEU A 55 16.17 -4.04 18.21
CA LEU A 55 17.34 -4.15 17.31
C LEU A 55 18.59 -3.53 17.90
N ARG A 56 18.44 -2.38 18.63
CA ARG A 56 19.54 -1.74 19.35
C ARG A 56 19.96 -2.56 20.58
N ASP A 57 19.02 -2.90 21.47
CA ASP A 57 19.32 -3.37 22.83
C ASP A 57 19.60 -4.87 22.88
N GLU A 58 19.00 -5.67 22.01
CA GLU A 58 19.18 -7.14 21.98
C GLU A 58 20.20 -7.58 20.93
N PHE A 59 20.40 -6.78 19.85
CA PHE A 59 21.19 -7.20 18.69
C PHE A 59 22.30 -6.21 18.30
N ASP A 60 22.48 -5.15 19.04
CA ASP A 60 23.56 -4.17 18.85
C ASP A 60 23.59 -3.50 17.46
N TYR A 61 22.45 -3.25 16.83
CA TYR A 61 22.37 -2.43 15.62
C TYR A 61 22.20 -0.95 15.97
N ALA A 62 22.91 -0.09 15.25
CA ALA A 62 22.56 1.33 15.21
C ALA A 62 21.35 1.53 14.29
N LEU A 63 20.41 2.41 14.66
CA LEU A 63 19.26 2.74 13.80
C LEU A 63 19.14 4.26 13.66
N VAL A 64 18.72 4.67 12.46
CA VAL A 64 18.43 6.06 12.12
C VAL A 64 17.02 6.12 11.54
N ARG A 65 16.18 6.96 12.15
CA ARG A 65 14.88 7.33 11.57
C ARG A 65 14.96 8.76 11.06
N LEU A 66 14.56 8.95 9.81
CA LEU A 66 14.65 10.21 9.10
C LEU A 66 13.26 10.70 8.69
N ASP A 67 12.91 11.94 8.99
CA ASP A 67 11.86 12.66 8.25
C ASP A 67 12.42 13.08 6.90
N VAL A 68 11.78 12.69 5.77
CA VAL A 68 12.21 13.13 4.45
C VAL A 68 12.00 14.64 4.28
N ARG A 69 12.65 15.24 3.27
CA ARG A 69 12.61 16.68 3.01
C ARG A 69 11.19 17.27 3.05
N GLY A 70 11.01 18.31 3.86
CA GLY A 70 9.77 19.06 4.00
C GLY A 70 8.70 18.43 4.89
N THR A 71 8.96 17.24 5.45
CA THR A 71 8.01 16.54 6.33
C THR A 71 8.49 16.56 7.77
N GLY A 72 7.58 16.32 8.72
CA GLY A 72 7.90 16.27 10.13
C GLY A 72 8.72 17.48 10.60
N SER A 73 9.88 17.20 11.20
CA SER A 73 10.81 18.25 11.64
C SER A 73 11.93 18.54 10.63
N SER A 74 11.92 17.94 9.42
CA SER A 74 12.90 18.23 8.37
C SER A 74 12.63 19.56 7.66
N GLY A 75 13.70 20.24 7.23
CA GLY A 75 13.63 21.45 6.43
C GLY A 75 13.23 21.18 4.97
N GLY A 76 13.00 22.28 4.23
CA GLY A 76 12.53 22.20 2.83
C GLY A 76 11.02 22.14 2.71
N ARG A 77 10.52 21.66 1.56
CA ARG A 77 9.08 21.55 1.27
C ARG A 77 8.72 20.18 0.74
N ALA A 78 7.61 19.63 1.24
CA ALA A 78 7.01 18.40 0.76
C ALA A 78 6.08 18.71 -0.43
N ILE A 79 6.66 18.77 -1.62
CA ILE A 79 5.94 19.19 -2.84
C ILE A 79 5.29 18.03 -3.59
N ASP A 80 5.76 16.81 -3.37
CA ASP A 80 5.21 15.57 -3.95
C ASP A 80 5.75 14.35 -3.19
N GLU A 81 5.15 13.20 -3.46
CA GLU A 81 5.61 11.88 -3.09
C GLU A 81 6.85 11.49 -3.93
N TYR A 82 7.91 10.98 -3.28
CA TYR A 82 9.17 10.61 -3.96
C TYR A 82 9.73 11.72 -4.86
N GLN A 83 9.68 12.96 -4.39
CA GLN A 83 10.14 14.11 -5.17
C GLN A 83 11.59 13.91 -5.67
N LEU A 84 11.94 14.52 -6.82
CA LEU A 84 13.23 14.34 -7.48
C LEU A 84 14.44 14.55 -6.55
N GLN A 85 14.32 15.43 -5.55
CA GLN A 85 15.38 15.72 -4.60
C GLN A 85 15.53 14.67 -3.50
N GLU A 86 14.52 13.79 -3.29
CA GLU A 86 14.54 12.82 -2.19
C GLU A 86 15.65 11.78 -2.36
N GLN A 87 15.86 11.28 -3.57
CA GLN A 87 16.91 10.28 -3.85
C GLN A 87 18.33 10.84 -3.63
N PRO A 88 18.70 12.03 -4.15
CA PRO A 88 19.96 12.70 -3.78
C PRO A 88 20.12 12.92 -2.27
N ASP A 89 19.07 13.38 -1.59
CA ASP A 89 19.09 13.56 -0.14
C ASP A 89 19.39 12.25 0.59
N LEU A 90 18.69 11.17 0.24
CA LEU A 90 18.90 9.87 0.86
C LEU A 90 20.30 9.31 0.57
N ALA A 91 20.86 9.56 -0.60
CA ALA A 91 22.24 9.19 -0.90
C ALA A 91 23.24 9.94 0.00
N GLU A 92 23.05 11.25 0.21
CA GLU A 92 23.86 12.05 1.15
C GLU A 92 23.68 11.55 2.60
N VAL A 93 22.47 11.21 3.02
CA VAL A 93 22.17 10.65 4.35
C VAL A 93 22.89 9.31 4.57
N ILE A 94 22.83 8.40 3.59
CA ILE A 94 23.54 7.10 3.67
C ILE A 94 25.06 7.32 3.79
N ALA A 95 25.61 8.23 2.98
CA ALA A 95 27.03 8.57 3.05
C ALA A 95 27.42 9.22 4.40
N TRP A 96 26.57 10.11 4.93
CA TRP A 96 26.76 10.71 6.25
C TRP A 96 26.76 9.65 7.35
N ILE A 97 25.79 8.72 7.35
CA ILE A 97 25.72 7.61 8.31
C ILE A 97 26.98 6.76 8.27
N ALA A 98 27.40 6.34 7.06
CA ALA A 98 28.57 5.49 6.88
C ALA A 98 29.87 6.13 7.37
N ALA A 99 29.93 7.46 7.42
CA ALA A 99 31.09 8.20 7.91
C ALA A 99 31.11 8.46 9.42
N GLN A 100 30.05 8.10 10.16
CA GLN A 100 29.98 8.36 11.60
C GLN A 100 30.86 7.41 12.42
N GLN A 101 31.42 7.91 13.52
CA GLN A 101 32.28 7.09 14.41
C GLN A 101 31.54 5.94 15.10
N TRP A 102 30.23 6.01 15.20
CA TRP A 102 29.37 4.96 15.78
C TRP A 102 28.90 3.94 14.72
N CYS A 103 29.15 4.19 13.43
CA CYS A 103 28.86 3.28 12.33
C CYS A 103 30.13 2.58 11.85
N ASP A 104 30.05 1.28 11.52
CA ASP A 104 31.17 0.51 10.96
C ASP A 104 31.35 0.67 9.44
N GLY A 105 30.53 1.54 8.81
CA GLY A 105 30.51 1.80 7.38
C GLY A 105 29.53 0.95 6.59
N ASN A 106 28.84 0.00 7.24
CA ASN A 106 27.81 -0.83 6.60
C ASN A 106 26.41 -0.28 6.91
N VAL A 107 25.68 0.15 5.89
CA VAL A 107 24.32 0.69 6.03
C VAL A 107 23.33 -0.26 5.36
N GLY A 108 22.31 -0.67 6.10
CA GLY A 108 21.09 -1.28 5.57
C GLY A 108 19.95 -0.27 5.52
N MET A 109 18.98 -0.47 4.65
CA MET A 109 17.80 0.37 4.60
C MET A 109 16.54 -0.49 4.63
N TYR A 110 15.52 -0.06 5.38
CA TYR A 110 14.26 -0.80 5.45
C TYR A 110 13.09 0.12 5.68
N GLY A 111 11.92 -0.43 5.47
CA GLY A 111 10.68 0.17 5.92
C GLY A 111 9.46 -0.51 5.35
N THR A 112 8.33 -0.01 5.79
CA THR A 112 7.01 -0.44 5.33
C THR A 112 6.44 0.62 4.41
N SER A 113 5.77 0.20 3.31
CA SER A 113 5.09 1.15 2.43
C SER A 113 6.08 2.14 1.83
N TYR A 114 5.85 3.44 1.95
CA TYR A 114 6.74 4.50 1.47
C TYR A 114 8.22 4.24 1.79
N SER A 115 8.54 3.89 3.03
CA SER A 115 9.91 3.60 3.44
C SER A 115 10.47 2.32 2.79
N GLY A 116 9.62 1.37 2.45
CA GLY A 116 9.98 0.19 1.66
C GLY A 116 10.24 0.55 0.19
N PHE A 117 9.43 1.45 -0.38
CA PHE A 117 9.59 1.93 -1.75
C PHE A 117 10.90 2.69 -1.91
N ASN A 118 11.16 3.70 -1.05
CA ASN A 118 12.39 4.48 -1.15
C ASN A 118 13.64 3.62 -0.84
N SER A 119 13.52 2.58 -0.02
CA SER A 119 14.60 1.59 0.18
C SER A 119 14.94 0.87 -1.14
N LEU A 120 13.94 0.46 -1.92
CA LEU A 120 14.15 -0.14 -3.24
C LEU A 120 14.69 0.87 -4.26
N GLN A 121 14.22 2.12 -4.21
CA GLN A 121 14.74 3.20 -5.05
C GLN A 121 16.23 3.43 -4.78
N MET A 122 16.64 3.52 -3.51
CA MET A 122 18.04 3.68 -3.14
C MET A 122 18.92 2.48 -3.50
N ALA A 123 18.35 1.27 -3.53
CA ALA A 123 19.03 0.09 -4.06
C ALA A 123 19.27 0.21 -5.58
N ALA A 124 18.30 0.75 -6.33
CA ALA A 124 18.43 0.99 -7.77
C ALA A 124 19.41 2.14 -8.08
N GLU A 125 19.45 3.19 -7.24
CA GLU A 125 20.43 4.28 -7.32
C GLU A 125 21.85 3.85 -6.94
N ARG A 126 22.03 2.63 -6.38
CA ARG A 126 23.34 2.09 -5.95
C ARG A 126 24.04 3.02 -4.96
N ALA A 127 23.30 3.57 -4.01
CA ALA A 127 23.83 4.54 -3.05
C ALA A 127 25.09 4.01 -2.36
N PRO A 128 26.23 4.74 -2.38
CA PRO A 128 27.47 4.31 -1.75
C PRO A 128 27.27 4.08 -0.25
N GLY A 129 27.68 2.91 0.25
CA GLY A 129 27.49 2.52 1.66
C GLY A 129 26.27 1.63 1.90
N LEU A 130 25.26 1.65 1.03
CA LEU A 130 24.12 0.74 1.13
C LEU A 130 24.52 -0.69 0.77
N LYS A 131 24.27 -1.63 1.71
CA LYS A 131 24.70 -3.03 1.60
C LYS A 131 23.56 -4.02 1.37
N ALA A 132 22.37 -3.73 1.92
CA ALA A 132 21.20 -4.59 1.81
C ALA A 132 19.93 -3.81 2.11
N VAL A 133 18.78 -4.35 1.65
CA VAL A 133 17.46 -3.73 1.83
C VAL A 133 16.45 -4.75 2.35
N ILE A 134 15.54 -4.31 3.22
CA ILE A 134 14.27 -5.00 3.52
C ILE A 134 13.12 -4.09 3.12
N ALA A 135 12.31 -4.52 2.15
CA ALA A 135 11.14 -3.77 1.70
C ALA A 135 9.85 -4.50 2.07
N ILE A 136 9.06 -3.89 2.95
CA ILE A 136 7.82 -4.46 3.50
C ILE A 136 6.64 -3.76 2.83
N TYR A 137 5.73 -4.51 2.19
CA TYR A 137 4.54 -3.99 1.53
C TYR A 137 4.87 -2.83 0.57
N ALA A 138 5.85 -3.05 -0.30
CA ALA A 138 6.37 -2.04 -1.19
C ALA A 138 5.91 -2.22 -2.64
N SER A 139 5.79 -1.11 -3.38
CA SER A 139 5.54 -1.09 -4.82
C SER A 139 6.84 -1.15 -5.63
N ASP A 140 6.74 -1.65 -6.84
CA ASP A 140 7.79 -1.57 -7.86
C ASP A 140 7.45 -0.61 -9.01
N ASP A 141 6.19 -0.16 -9.07
CA ASP A 141 5.69 0.72 -10.13
C ASP A 141 4.54 1.60 -9.61
N ARG A 142 4.79 2.89 -9.48
CA ARG A 142 3.83 3.88 -8.98
C ARG A 142 2.55 4.01 -9.81
N PHE A 143 2.50 3.47 -11.02
CA PHE A 143 1.36 3.59 -11.93
C PHE A 143 0.46 2.36 -11.98
N THR A 144 0.98 1.14 -11.85
CA THR A 144 0.19 -0.06 -12.17
C THR A 144 -0.54 -0.66 -10.99
N ASP A 145 0.11 -0.84 -9.86
CA ASP A 145 -0.42 -1.58 -8.70
C ASP A 145 -0.08 -0.83 -7.41
N ASP A 146 -0.40 0.45 -7.38
CA ASP A 146 -0.14 1.36 -6.26
C ASP A 146 -1.45 1.90 -5.67
N VAL A 147 -1.35 2.78 -4.68
CA VAL A 147 -2.47 3.46 -4.02
C VAL A 147 -3.23 4.40 -4.97
N HIS A 148 -2.61 4.83 -6.06
CA HIS A 148 -3.20 5.80 -7.00
C HIS A 148 -4.02 5.16 -8.12
N LEU A 149 -3.51 4.07 -8.69
CA LEU A 149 -4.10 3.42 -9.85
C LEU A 149 -4.06 1.89 -9.73
N CYS A 150 -5.06 1.25 -10.31
CA CYS A 150 -5.15 -0.20 -10.46
C CYS A 150 -5.67 -0.53 -11.85
N GLY A 151 -4.95 -1.38 -12.59
CA GLY A 151 -5.35 -1.78 -13.93
C GLY A 151 -5.60 -0.63 -14.91
N GLY A 152 -4.95 0.52 -14.69
CA GLY A 152 -5.08 1.73 -15.50
C GLY A 152 -6.27 2.63 -15.19
N SER A 153 -6.96 2.41 -14.07
CA SER A 153 -8.01 3.29 -13.54
C SER A 153 -7.67 3.77 -12.13
N ARG A 154 -8.23 4.91 -11.73
CA ARG A 154 -7.98 5.50 -10.40
C ARG A 154 -8.59 4.64 -9.30
N ARG A 155 -7.86 4.44 -8.21
CA ARG A 155 -8.37 3.88 -6.97
C ARG A 155 -9.27 4.91 -6.32
N TRP A 156 -10.58 4.60 -6.26
CA TRP A 156 -11.57 5.61 -5.88
C TRP A 156 -11.68 5.79 -4.37
N LEU A 157 -11.63 4.69 -3.63
CA LEU A 157 -11.67 4.72 -2.17
C LEU A 157 -10.38 5.34 -1.59
N ASP A 158 -9.22 5.01 -2.15
CA ASP A 158 -7.93 5.55 -1.70
C ASP A 158 -7.80 7.07 -1.94
N LEU A 159 -8.59 7.67 -2.86
CA LEU A 159 -8.62 9.13 -3.03
C LEU A 159 -9.09 9.85 -1.75
N VAL A 160 -10.06 9.28 -1.05
CA VAL A 160 -10.57 9.84 0.21
C VAL A 160 -9.83 9.31 1.41
N ASP A 161 -9.21 8.14 1.34
CA ASP A 161 -8.47 7.54 2.44
C ASP A 161 -7.03 8.06 2.49
N TYR A 162 -6.15 7.59 1.64
CA TYR A 162 -4.74 7.98 1.67
C TYR A 162 -4.48 9.35 1.00
N CYS A 163 -5.04 9.58 -0.19
CA CYS A 163 -4.63 10.72 -1.00
C CYS A 163 -5.00 12.07 -0.40
N HIS A 164 -6.10 12.17 0.34
CA HIS A 164 -6.44 13.38 1.06
C HIS A 164 -5.76 13.47 2.43
N TYR A 165 -5.51 12.33 3.09
CA TYR A 165 -4.86 12.27 4.41
C TYR A 165 -3.51 13.02 4.44
N VAL A 166 -2.69 12.87 3.41
CA VAL A 166 -1.38 13.51 3.33
C VAL A 166 -1.44 15.04 3.20
N THR A 167 -2.55 15.60 2.73
CA THR A 167 -2.72 17.06 2.58
C THR A 167 -2.63 17.79 3.93
N PRO A 168 -3.50 17.54 4.93
CA PRO A 168 -3.38 18.18 6.23
C PRO A 168 -2.15 17.69 7.03
N MET A 169 -1.70 16.45 6.84
CA MET A 169 -0.50 15.94 7.48
C MET A 169 0.75 16.76 7.13
N ASN A 170 0.94 17.09 5.85
CA ASN A 170 2.07 17.88 5.39
C ASN A 170 1.99 19.36 5.82
N ALA A 171 0.81 19.82 6.22
CA ALA A 171 0.60 21.17 6.75
C ALA A 171 0.76 21.28 8.27
N LEU A 172 1.06 20.20 8.98
CA LEU A 172 1.35 20.22 10.41
C LEU A 172 2.65 20.98 10.73
N PRO A 173 2.74 21.63 11.92
CA PRO A 173 3.97 22.30 12.35
C PRO A 173 5.13 21.32 12.56
N PRO A 174 6.39 21.75 12.42
CA PRO A 174 7.50 20.98 12.95
C PRO A 174 7.41 20.92 14.49
N VAL A 175 8.01 19.90 15.10
CA VAL A 175 8.04 19.76 16.56
C VAL A 175 8.89 20.90 17.17
N PRO A 176 8.33 21.77 18.05
CA PRO A 176 9.04 22.92 18.58
C PRO A 176 10.36 22.57 19.27
N ALA A 177 10.36 21.50 20.07
CA ALA A 177 11.56 21.05 20.80
C ALA A 177 12.68 20.53 19.88
N VAL A 178 12.35 20.07 18.68
CA VAL A 178 13.31 19.60 17.66
C VAL A 178 13.73 20.75 16.75
N TRP A 179 12.78 21.55 16.28
CA TRP A 179 13.05 22.66 15.36
C TRP A 179 13.78 23.83 16.02
N GLY A 180 13.38 24.18 17.24
CA GLY A 180 13.87 25.34 17.98
C GLY A 180 13.14 26.64 17.62
N ASP A 181 13.79 27.77 17.90
CA ASP A 181 13.24 29.10 17.60
C ASP A 181 12.83 29.24 16.14
N GLY A 182 11.71 29.91 15.89
CA GLY A 182 11.19 30.15 14.53
C GLY A 182 10.32 29.02 13.97
N TRP A 183 9.96 28.00 14.73
CA TRP A 183 9.06 26.94 14.28
C TRP A 183 7.70 27.45 13.80
N ARG A 184 7.20 28.53 14.39
CA ARG A 184 5.94 29.19 13.97
C ARG A 184 6.07 29.87 12.61
N ASP A 185 7.23 30.48 12.33
CA ASP A 185 7.50 31.09 11.02
C ASP A 185 7.63 30.02 9.94
N GLU A 186 8.29 28.92 10.27
CA GLU A 186 8.36 27.74 9.37
C GLU A 186 6.97 27.15 9.12
N TRP A 187 6.14 26.99 10.16
CA TRP A 187 4.78 26.50 9.99
C TRP A 187 3.94 27.40 9.09
N ALA A 188 3.99 28.72 9.32
CA ALA A 188 3.30 29.67 8.46
C ALA A 188 3.80 29.61 7.01
N ALA A 189 5.10 29.44 6.79
CA ALA A 189 5.68 29.28 5.46
C ALA A 189 5.22 27.98 4.79
N ARG A 190 5.21 26.85 5.52
CA ARG A 190 4.67 25.57 5.00
C ARG A 190 3.23 25.72 4.55
N ILE A 191 2.36 26.32 5.38
CA ILE A 191 0.96 26.53 5.02
C ILE A 191 0.83 27.41 3.77
N ALA A 192 1.60 28.51 3.70
CA ALA A 192 1.55 29.44 2.58
C ALA A 192 1.98 28.83 1.24
N GLU A 193 2.97 27.93 1.27
CA GLU A 193 3.54 27.30 0.08
C GLU A 193 2.94 25.91 -0.20
N HIS A 194 2.04 25.41 0.68
CA HIS A 194 1.46 24.09 0.54
C HIS A 194 0.63 23.94 -0.74
N GLU A 195 0.85 22.83 -1.44
CA GLU A 195 0.05 22.38 -2.58
C GLU A 195 -0.30 20.89 -2.36
N PRO A 196 -1.57 20.49 -2.45
CA PRO A 196 -1.94 19.08 -2.30
C PRO A 196 -1.31 18.17 -3.35
N TRP A 197 -0.61 17.13 -2.92
CA TRP A 197 0.00 16.13 -3.82
C TRP A 197 -1.01 15.47 -4.74
N LEU A 198 -2.25 15.31 -4.26
CA LEU A 198 -3.38 14.79 -5.04
C LEU A 198 -3.52 15.43 -6.43
N PHE A 199 -3.17 16.70 -6.60
CA PHE A 199 -3.31 17.37 -7.89
C PHE A 199 -2.34 16.81 -8.93
N GLY A 200 -1.08 16.56 -8.56
CA GLY A 200 -0.12 15.89 -9.44
C GLY A 200 -0.61 14.50 -9.84
N TRP A 201 -1.13 13.72 -8.90
CA TRP A 201 -1.64 12.38 -9.16
C TRP A 201 -2.88 12.36 -10.07
N LEU A 202 -3.74 13.36 -9.99
CA LEU A 202 -4.91 13.50 -10.86
C LEU A 202 -4.55 14.05 -12.26
N GLU A 203 -3.49 14.84 -12.38
CA GLU A 203 -3.04 15.43 -13.64
C GLU A 203 -2.37 14.40 -14.55
N HIS A 204 -1.58 13.48 -13.97
CA HIS A 204 -0.84 12.46 -14.71
C HIS A 204 -1.66 11.18 -14.90
N THR A 205 -2.45 11.14 -15.99
CA THR A 205 -3.37 10.03 -16.31
C THR A 205 -2.72 8.88 -17.07
N ARG A 206 -1.45 9.00 -17.45
CA ARG A 206 -0.70 8.01 -18.25
C ARG A 206 0.62 7.68 -17.56
N ARG A 207 1.18 6.51 -17.87
CA ARG A 207 2.50 6.13 -17.40
C ARG A 207 3.57 6.94 -18.16
N ASP A 208 3.73 8.20 -17.77
CA ASP A 208 4.71 9.16 -18.26
C ASP A 208 5.97 9.23 -17.35
N ASP A 209 6.85 10.19 -17.59
CA ASP A 209 8.09 10.36 -16.82
C ASP A 209 7.82 10.64 -15.34
N TYR A 210 6.69 11.26 -15.01
CA TYR A 210 6.25 11.49 -13.62
C TYR A 210 6.11 10.19 -12.84
N TRP A 211 5.41 9.19 -13.39
CA TRP A 211 5.22 7.89 -12.76
C TRP A 211 6.42 6.95 -12.92
N GLN A 212 7.28 7.20 -13.92
CA GLN A 212 8.53 6.45 -14.08
C GLN A 212 9.54 6.83 -13.00
N HIS A 213 9.59 8.10 -12.61
CA HIS A 213 10.39 8.53 -11.48
C HIS A 213 9.89 7.85 -10.19
N GLY A 214 10.80 7.31 -9.41
CA GLY A 214 10.48 6.53 -8.20
C GLY A 214 10.00 5.10 -8.45
N SER A 215 9.64 4.72 -9.69
CA SER A 215 9.34 3.33 -10.06
C SER A 215 10.63 2.58 -10.38
N ILE A 216 10.81 1.39 -9.77
CA ILE A 216 12.01 0.56 -10.00
C ILE A 216 11.83 -0.47 -11.11
N ARG A 217 10.60 -0.71 -11.57
CA ARG A 217 10.28 -1.75 -12.53
C ARG A 217 11.09 -1.67 -13.83
N PRO A 218 11.42 -0.48 -14.38
CA PRO A 218 12.34 -0.38 -15.51
C PRO A 218 13.82 -0.58 -15.15
N ALA A 219 14.16 -0.52 -13.85
CA ALA A 219 15.53 -0.43 -13.33
C ALA A 219 15.93 -1.63 -12.44
N TYR A 220 15.28 -2.77 -12.57
CA TYR A 220 15.66 -3.97 -11.78
C TYR A 220 17.11 -4.38 -11.96
N ASP A 221 17.68 -4.20 -13.15
CA ASP A 221 19.07 -4.52 -13.44
C ASP A 221 20.06 -3.60 -12.69
N ASP A 222 19.62 -2.44 -12.25
CA ASP A 222 20.42 -1.49 -11.49
C ASP A 222 20.54 -1.87 -10.01
N ILE A 223 19.64 -2.72 -9.49
CA ILE A 223 19.72 -3.22 -8.11
C ILE A 223 20.81 -4.26 -7.99
N GLU A 224 21.87 -3.94 -7.27
CA GLU A 224 23.02 -4.84 -7.05
C GLU A 224 23.05 -5.44 -5.64
N CYS A 225 22.56 -4.71 -4.64
CA CYS A 225 22.54 -5.18 -3.28
C CYS A 225 21.43 -6.22 -3.05
N PRO A 226 21.58 -7.11 -2.05
CA PRO A 226 20.55 -8.06 -1.66
C PRO A 226 19.26 -7.39 -1.18
N VAL A 227 18.10 -7.98 -1.54
CA VAL A 227 16.77 -7.49 -1.19
C VAL A 227 15.94 -8.58 -0.53
N LEU A 228 15.41 -8.31 0.66
CA LEU A 228 14.36 -9.11 1.29
C LEU A 228 13.01 -8.37 1.10
N LEU A 229 12.05 -9.06 0.52
CA LEU A 229 10.69 -8.56 0.29
C LEU A 229 9.74 -9.23 1.29
N VAL A 230 8.91 -8.44 1.96
CA VAL A 230 7.82 -8.93 2.81
C VAL A 230 6.50 -8.50 2.20
N ALA A 231 5.60 -9.46 1.95
CA ALA A 231 4.32 -9.25 1.29
C ALA A 231 3.15 -9.80 2.11
N GLY A 232 1.96 -9.29 1.85
CA GLY A 232 0.72 -9.73 2.47
C GLY A 232 -0.36 -10.07 1.45
N TRP A 233 -1.08 -11.20 1.62
CA TRP A 233 -2.17 -11.55 0.71
C TRP A 233 -3.39 -10.62 0.83
N ALA A 234 -3.52 -9.91 1.94
CA ALA A 234 -4.55 -8.90 2.17
C ALA A 234 -4.05 -7.46 1.95
N ASP A 235 -2.79 -7.29 1.54
CA ASP A 235 -2.19 -5.99 1.24
C ASP A 235 -2.45 -5.55 -0.21
N GLY A 236 -2.57 -4.24 -0.43
CA GLY A 236 -2.76 -3.65 -1.76
C GLY A 236 -1.56 -3.77 -2.70
N TYR A 237 -0.36 -3.98 -2.15
CA TYR A 237 0.90 -4.05 -2.91
C TYR A 237 1.39 -5.48 -3.17
N ARG A 238 0.57 -6.51 -2.92
CA ARG A 238 0.99 -7.93 -3.02
C ARG A 238 1.63 -8.32 -4.34
N ASN A 239 1.16 -7.79 -5.48
CA ASN A 239 1.72 -8.12 -6.79
C ASN A 239 3.18 -7.72 -6.94
N ASN A 240 3.53 -6.58 -6.39
CA ASN A 240 4.82 -5.93 -6.58
C ASN A 240 5.97 -6.79 -6.05
N SER A 241 5.85 -7.28 -4.82
CA SER A 241 6.89 -8.07 -4.17
C SER A 241 7.21 -9.37 -4.90
N PHE A 242 6.17 -10.08 -5.38
CA PHE A 242 6.37 -11.32 -6.14
C PHE A 242 7.01 -11.09 -7.49
N ARG A 243 6.66 -9.99 -8.17
CA ARG A 243 7.25 -9.59 -9.45
C ARG A 243 8.70 -9.16 -9.28
N THR A 244 8.98 -8.35 -8.25
CA THR A 244 10.32 -7.85 -7.94
C THR A 244 11.29 -8.99 -7.64
N VAL A 245 10.92 -9.95 -6.77
CA VAL A 245 11.81 -11.10 -6.49
C VAL A 245 12.08 -11.92 -7.75
N ALA A 246 11.06 -12.15 -8.59
CA ALA A 246 11.25 -12.89 -9.84
C ALA A 246 12.22 -12.16 -10.79
N ALA A 247 12.08 -10.85 -10.95
CA ALA A 247 12.94 -10.03 -11.81
C ALA A 247 14.38 -9.99 -11.31
N LEU A 248 14.59 -9.73 -10.01
CA LEU A 248 15.92 -9.71 -9.40
C LEU A 248 16.64 -11.06 -9.50
N ARG A 249 15.92 -12.16 -9.25
CA ARG A 249 16.48 -13.51 -9.41
C ARG A 249 16.83 -13.82 -10.86
N ALA A 250 16.00 -13.42 -11.82
CA ALA A 250 16.30 -13.57 -13.24
C ALA A 250 17.54 -12.76 -13.66
N ALA A 251 17.77 -11.59 -13.06
CA ALA A 251 18.97 -10.77 -13.24
C ALA A 251 20.20 -11.31 -12.48
N GLY A 252 20.10 -12.48 -11.80
CA GLY A 252 21.17 -13.07 -11.04
C GLY A 252 21.48 -12.37 -9.71
N ARG A 253 20.55 -11.56 -9.20
CA ARG A 253 20.67 -10.84 -7.93
C ARG A 253 20.14 -11.67 -6.77
N HIS A 254 20.65 -11.42 -5.56
CA HIS A 254 20.13 -12.09 -4.37
C HIS A 254 18.85 -11.40 -3.90
N ALA A 255 17.74 -12.12 -3.96
CA ALA A 255 16.45 -11.65 -3.48
C ALA A 255 15.70 -12.79 -2.79
N GLU A 256 15.05 -12.48 -1.67
CA GLU A 256 14.21 -13.40 -0.90
C GLU A 256 12.82 -12.79 -0.69
N LEU A 257 11.81 -13.65 -0.54
CA LEU A 257 10.43 -13.27 -0.32
C LEU A 257 9.86 -13.99 0.90
N LEU A 258 9.17 -13.23 1.74
CA LEU A 258 8.30 -13.74 2.80
C LEU A 258 6.89 -13.20 2.60
N ALA A 259 5.89 -14.06 2.42
CA ALA A 259 4.51 -13.64 2.21
C ALA A 259 3.55 -14.36 3.16
N GLY A 260 2.81 -13.58 3.96
CA GLY A 260 1.80 -14.08 4.90
C GLY A 260 0.38 -13.65 4.52
N PRO A 261 -0.63 -14.01 5.32
CA PRO A 261 -2.01 -13.60 5.05
C PRO A 261 -2.29 -12.13 5.42
N TRP A 262 -1.28 -11.39 5.75
CA TRP A 262 -1.31 -10.07 6.38
C TRP A 262 -1.89 -8.97 5.49
N PRO A 263 -2.52 -7.94 6.09
CA PRO A 263 -2.83 -6.68 5.44
C PRO A 263 -1.62 -5.73 5.50
N HIS A 264 -1.83 -4.45 5.21
CA HIS A 264 -0.84 -3.38 5.31
C HIS A 264 -0.58 -2.97 6.77
N ALA A 265 -0.20 -3.93 7.63
CA ALA A 265 -0.01 -3.75 9.07
C ALA A 265 1.12 -4.61 9.62
N ALA A 266 1.52 -4.37 10.88
CA ALA A 266 2.60 -5.11 11.53
C ALA A 266 2.30 -6.62 11.58
N THR A 267 3.22 -7.44 11.09
CA THR A 267 3.06 -8.90 11.01
C THR A 267 2.86 -9.57 12.37
N SER A 268 3.32 -8.92 13.44
CA SER A 268 3.24 -9.45 14.82
C SER A 268 1.87 -9.26 15.46
N SER A 269 1.07 -8.27 15.01
CA SER A 269 -0.15 -7.86 15.72
C SER A 269 -1.37 -7.67 14.81
N CYS A 270 -1.27 -7.97 13.50
CA CYS A 270 -2.34 -7.73 12.52
C CYS A 270 -3.50 -8.73 12.55
N LEU A 271 -4.60 -8.35 11.90
CA LEU A 271 -5.70 -9.21 11.45
C LEU A 271 -5.68 -9.31 9.91
N PRO A 272 -5.73 -10.52 9.30
CA PRO A 272 -5.72 -11.82 9.96
C PRO A 272 -4.31 -12.33 10.28
N GLY A 273 -4.23 -13.29 11.22
CA GLY A 273 -3.05 -14.13 11.42
C GLY A 273 -3.00 -15.33 10.43
N PRO A 274 -1.91 -16.16 10.52
CA PRO A 274 -0.96 -16.26 11.61
C PRO A 274 -0.06 -15.04 11.75
N ARG A 275 0.05 -14.55 12.97
CA ARG A 275 0.95 -13.46 13.33
C ARG A 275 2.36 -14.00 13.59
N ILE A 276 3.37 -13.29 13.13
CA ILE A 276 4.78 -13.66 13.37
C ILE A 276 5.57 -12.46 13.90
N ASP A 277 6.52 -12.72 14.78
CA ASP A 277 7.58 -11.75 15.10
C ASP A 277 8.58 -11.70 13.94
N LEU A 278 8.66 -10.58 13.25
CA LEU A 278 9.52 -10.40 12.09
C LEU A 278 10.98 -10.12 12.48
N VAL A 279 11.25 -9.68 13.73
CA VAL A 279 12.59 -9.26 14.15
C VAL A 279 13.63 -10.36 13.97
N PRO A 280 13.41 -11.65 14.32
CA PRO A 280 14.37 -12.70 14.06
C PRO A 280 14.76 -12.85 12.57
N GLU A 281 13.79 -12.69 11.66
CA GLU A 281 14.04 -12.75 10.21
C GLU A 281 14.88 -11.54 9.75
N MET A 282 14.54 -10.35 10.25
CA MET A 282 15.31 -9.12 9.99
C MET A 282 16.74 -9.26 10.49
N VAL A 283 16.94 -9.76 11.71
CA VAL A 283 18.28 -9.96 12.30
C VAL A 283 19.08 -10.97 11.49
N ALA A 284 18.49 -12.10 11.09
CA ALA A 284 19.16 -13.09 10.23
C ALA A 284 19.60 -12.47 8.89
N TRP A 285 18.78 -11.61 8.29
CA TRP A 285 19.11 -10.86 7.09
C TRP A 285 20.26 -9.88 7.30
N TRP A 286 20.16 -9.01 8.34
CA TRP A 286 21.18 -8.02 8.65
C TRP A 286 22.52 -8.65 9.08
N ASP A 287 22.50 -9.73 9.87
CA ASP A 287 23.69 -10.48 10.24
C ASP A 287 24.42 -11.02 9.03
N ARG A 288 23.67 -11.53 8.05
CA ARG A 288 24.26 -12.02 6.80
C ARG A 288 24.92 -10.90 5.99
N TRP A 289 24.20 -9.82 5.74
CA TRP A 289 24.61 -8.85 4.73
C TRP A 289 25.35 -7.63 5.28
N LEU A 290 25.15 -7.27 6.53
CA LEU A 290 25.87 -6.16 7.16
C LEU A 290 27.07 -6.65 7.98
N ARG A 291 26.98 -7.86 8.59
CA ARG A 291 28.05 -8.43 9.43
C ARG A 291 28.81 -9.57 8.78
N GLY A 292 28.42 -10.01 7.59
CA GLY A 292 29.08 -11.10 6.86
C GLY A 292 28.91 -12.50 7.48
N ARG A 293 27.87 -12.71 8.28
CA ARG A 293 27.57 -13.99 8.93
C ARG A 293 26.74 -14.88 8.00
N SER A 294 27.36 -15.82 7.32
CA SER A 294 26.63 -16.74 6.43
C SER A 294 25.73 -17.70 7.21
N PRO A 295 24.50 -17.97 6.73
CA PRO A 295 23.64 -18.99 7.33
C PRO A 295 24.26 -20.40 7.15
N ALA A 296 23.95 -21.33 8.05
CA ALA A 296 24.41 -22.72 7.96
C ALA A 296 23.87 -23.46 6.74
N THR A 297 22.69 -23.03 6.26
CA THR A 297 22.02 -23.54 5.04
C THR A 297 21.42 -22.37 4.30
N GLU A 298 21.59 -22.33 2.97
CA GLU A 298 20.96 -21.31 2.14
C GLU A 298 19.43 -21.39 2.28
N PRO A 299 18.78 -20.25 2.58
CA PRO A 299 17.33 -20.22 2.66
C PRO A 299 16.68 -20.41 1.28
N PRO A 300 15.43 -20.88 1.22
CA PRO A 300 14.66 -20.88 -0.01
C PRO A 300 14.42 -19.44 -0.50
N THR A 301 14.29 -19.26 -1.81
CA THR A 301 14.05 -17.93 -2.39
C THR A 301 12.74 -17.32 -1.91
N ALA A 302 11.71 -18.15 -1.67
CA ALA A 302 10.44 -17.69 -1.16
C ALA A 302 9.87 -18.60 -0.07
N ARG A 303 9.24 -17.94 0.90
CA ARG A 303 8.45 -18.56 1.96
C ARG A 303 7.09 -17.86 1.94
N TRP A 304 6.02 -18.65 1.80
CA TRP A 304 4.67 -18.07 1.73
C TRP A 304 3.65 -18.91 2.48
N TYR A 305 2.58 -18.24 2.91
CA TYR A 305 1.45 -18.89 3.54
C TYR A 305 0.40 -19.26 2.48
N ALA A 306 0.23 -20.55 2.20
CA ALA A 306 -0.83 -21.04 1.32
C ALA A 306 -2.13 -21.09 2.13
N ARG A 307 -3.03 -20.13 1.88
CA ARG A 307 -4.34 -20.06 2.52
C ARG A 307 -5.21 -21.23 2.09
N ALA A 308 -6.05 -21.74 2.97
CA ALA A 308 -6.96 -22.84 2.68
C ALA A 308 -8.43 -22.38 2.68
N SER A 309 -9.30 -23.17 2.07
CA SER A 309 -10.75 -22.96 2.07
C SER A 309 -11.28 -22.65 3.48
N HIS A 310 -12.02 -21.57 3.61
CA HIS A 310 -12.63 -21.11 4.87
C HIS A 310 -13.87 -20.28 4.57
N ARG A 311 -14.68 -19.98 5.58
CA ARG A 311 -15.76 -19.01 5.46
C ARG A 311 -15.18 -17.60 5.50
N PRO A 312 -15.58 -16.71 4.58
CA PRO A 312 -15.15 -15.32 4.60
C PRO A 312 -15.77 -14.58 5.78
N ALA A 313 -15.02 -13.66 6.37
CA ALA A 313 -15.51 -12.65 7.30
C ALA A 313 -14.50 -11.50 7.32
N VAL A 314 -14.97 -10.27 7.49
CA VAL A 314 -14.15 -9.05 7.46
C VAL A 314 -13.28 -8.86 8.70
N ASP A 315 -13.49 -9.66 9.73
CA ASP A 315 -12.85 -9.60 11.04
C ASP A 315 -12.20 -10.93 11.47
N LEU A 316 -11.78 -11.75 10.50
CA LEU A 316 -11.12 -13.02 10.82
C LEU A 316 -9.86 -12.79 11.63
N ASP A 317 -9.78 -13.39 12.81
CA ASP A 317 -8.56 -13.39 13.62
C ASP A 317 -7.45 -14.23 12.96
N HIS A 318 -7.82 -15.32 12.30
CA HIS A 318 -6.87 -16.26 11.69
C HIS A 318 -7.42 -16.86 10.40
N VAL A 319 -6.64 -16.84 9.34
CA VAL A 319 -6.94 -17.54 8.09
C VAL A 319 -6.30 -18.93 8.14
N PRO A 320 -7.06 -20.02 7.95
CA PRO A 320 -6.47 -21.36 7.88
C PRO A 320 -5.56 -21.52 6.67
N GLY A 321 -4.52 -22.35 6.81
CA GLY A 321 -3.54 -22.60 5.75
C GLY A 321 -2.28 -23.26 6.26
N VAL A 322 -1.25 -23.28 5.44
CA VAL A 322 0.05 -23.87 5.76
C VAL A 322 1.19 -23.06 5.15
N TRP A 323 2.29 -23.01 5.84
CA TRP A 323 3.51 -22.42 5.30
C TRP A 323 4.13 -23.31 4.23
N ARG A 324 4.62 -22.69 3.16
CA ARG A 324 5.36 -23.29 2.06
C ARG A 324 6.71 -22.62 1.91
N ALA A 325 7.67 -23.37 1.37
CA ALA A 325 8.99 -22.87 1.03
C ALA A 325 9.42 -23.46 -0.31
N ASP A 326 9.94 -22.61 -1.20
CA ASP A 326 10.40 -23.02 -2.53
C ASP A 326 11.29 -21.93 -3.17
N GLU A 327 11.73 -22.19 -4.38
CA GLU A 327 12.23 -21.15 -5.28
C GLU A 327 11.08 -20.30 -5.82
N TRP A 328 11.39 -19.07 -6.23
CA TRP A 328 10.41 -18.22 -6.91
C TRP A 328 11.01 -17.58 -8.17
N PRO A 329 10.35 -17.63 -9.34
CA PRO A 329 9.13 -18.43 -9.60
C PRO A 329 9.37 -19.92 -9.32
N THR A 330 8.34 -20.60 -8.78
CA THR A 330 8.53 -22.00 -8.41
C THR A 330 8.53 -22.92 -9.63
N PRO A 331 9.55 -23.82 -9.78
CA PRO A 331 9.57 -24.80 -10.86
C PRO A 331 8.53 -25.91 -10.68
N ARG A 332 7.80 -25.92 -9.57
CA ARG A 332 6.71 -26.86 -9.25
C ARG A 332 5.34 -26.31 -9.58
N SER A 333 5.29 -25.14 -10.19
CA SER A 333 4.07 -24.58 -10.75
C SER A 333 3.90 -25.02 -12.21
N ALA A 334 2.66 -25.35 -12.58
CA ALA A 334 2.29 -25.65 -13.96
C ALA A 334 1.00 -24.90 -14.31
N GLU A 335 0.98 -24.29 -15.48
CA GLU A 335 -0.24 -23.67 -15.96
C GLU A 335 -1.29 -24.73 -16.28
N ARG A 336 -2.50 -24.53 -15.78
CA ARG A 336 -3.68 -25.31 -16.13
C ARG A 336 -4.78 -24.36 -16.58
N THR A 337 -5.50 -24.75 -17.63
CA THR A 337 -6.53 -23.91 -18.24
C THR A 337 -7.94 -24.46 -18.02
N TRP A 338 -8.89 -23.56 -17.87
CA TRP A 338 -10.32 -23.82 -17.79
C TRP A 338 -11.04 -23.00 -18.86
N PRO A 339 -11.84 -23.63 -19.76
CA PRO A 339 -12.49 -22.91 -20.84
C PRO A 339 -13.61 -22.01 -20.33
N LEU A 340 -13.68 -20.81 -20.87
CA LEU A 340 -14.76 -19.85 -20.63
C LEU A 340 -15.73 -19.91 -21.80
N SER A 341 -16.95 -20.37 -21.55
CA SER A 341 -18.03 -20.32 -22.54
C SER A 341 -18.45 -18.89 -22.82
N SER A 342 -19.00 -18.63 -24.01
CA SER A 342 -19.59 -17.33 -24.31
C SER A 342 -20.73 -16.99 -23.36
N LYS A 343 -20.88 -15.70 -23.04
CA LYS A 343 -21.96 -15.14 -22.22
C LYS A 343 -22.69 -14.06 -23.04
N PRO A 344 -24.02 -13.96 -22.90
CA PRO A 344 -24.77 -12.91 -23.57
C PRO A 344 -24.37 -11.52 -23.05
N ARG A 345 -24.97 -10.48 -23.61
CA ARG A 345 -24.82 -9.12 -23.16
C ARG A 345 -25.07 -9.02 -21.64
N TYR A 346 -24.14 -8.37 -20.98
CA TYR A 346 -24.15 -8.04 -19.57
C TYR A 346 -24.13 -6.52 -19.41
N ASP A 347 -25.19 -5.94 -18.88
CA ASP A 347 -25.23 -4.52 -18.54
C ASP A 347 -24.48 -4.32 -17.23
N VAL A 348 -23.44 -3.48 -17.25
CA VAL A 348 -22.54 -3.26 -16.11
C VAL A 348 -23.33 -2.65 -14.95
N VAL A 349 -23.05 -3.13 -13.77
CA VAL A 349 -23.60 -2.63 -12.52
C VAL A 349 -22.54 -1.78 -11.84
N ALA A 350 -22.79 -0.47 -11.68
CA ALA A 350 -21.80 0.49 -11.25
C ALA A 350 -21.31 0.27 -9.81
N ASP A 351 -22.18 -0.22 -8.92
CA ASP A 351 -21.92 -0.43 -7.50
C ASP A 351 -21.61 -1.90 -7.13
N ILE A 352 -21.04 -2.67 -8.06
CA ILE A 352 -20.55 -4.02 -7.79
C ILE A 352 -19.12 -3.98 -7.26
N GLY A 353 -18.79 -4.79 -6.23
CA GLY A 353 -17.49 -4.82 -5.55
C GLY A 353 -17.56 -4.51 -4.04
N LEU A 354 -18.75 -4.20 -3.53
CA LEU A 354 -18.98 -3.82 -2.14
C LEU A 354 -18.63 -4.90 -1.10
N THR A 355 -18.48 -6.14 -1.53
CA THR A 355 -18.17 -7.28 -0.64
C THR A 355 -16.67 -7.51 -0.42
N ALA A 356 -15.82 -6.71 -1.05
CA ALA A 356 -14.38 -6.89 -0.95
C ALA A 356 -13.65 -5.54 -1.12
N TRP A 357 -13.53 -4.80 -0.04
CA TRP A 357 -12.84 -3.52 -0.04
C TRP A 357 -11.33 -3.72 0.07
N LEU A 358 -10.58 -2.82 -0.53
CA LEU A 358 -9.13 -2.79 -0.50
C LEU A 358 -8.67 -1.35 -0.29
N SER A 359 -7.94 -1.12 0.79
CA SER A 359 -7.24 0.14 1.04
C SER A 359 -5.75 -0.13 1.23
N CYS A 360 -4.92 0.76 0.70
CA CYS A 360 -3.47 0.74 0.90
C CYS A 360 -3.03 1.57 2.12
N SER A 361 -3.97 2.21 2.82
CA SER A 361 -3.66 3.00 4.03
C SER A 361 -3.66 2.19 5.33
N GLY A 362 -4.05 0.93 5.26
CA GLY A 362 -3.90 0.04 6.41
C GLY A 362 -5.04 0.09 7.42
N HIS A 363 -6.26 0.45 7.03
CA HIS A 363 -7.44 0.41 7.89
C HIS A 363 -8.31 -0.83 7.65
N LEU A 364 -8.95 -1.34 8.71
CA LEU A 364 -9.92 -2.43 8.59
C LEU A 364 -11.09 -2.02 7.66
N PRO A 365 -11.67 -2.98 6.90
CA PRO A 365 -11.47 -4.44 6.89
C PRO A 365 -10.26 -4.96 6.09
N TRP A 366 -9.33 -4.19 5.69
CA TRP A 366 -7.99 -4.47 5.16
C TRP A 366 -7.88 -5.69 4.26
N GLY A 367 -8.58 -5.66 3.15
CA GLY A 367 -8.54 -6.74 2.18
C GLY A 367 -9.15 -8.06 2.64
N GLN A 368 -9.77 -8.12 3.82
CA GLN A 368 -10.59 -9.26 4.22
C GLN A 368 -11.99 -9.13 3.57
N PRO A 369 -12.36 -10.05 2.69
CA PRO A 369 -13.64 -9.98 1.99
C PRO A 369 -14.78 -10.54 2.82
N ASP A 370 -15.98 -10.02 2.60
CA ASP A 370 -17.23 -10.66 2.98
C ASP A 370 -17.64 -11.75 1.96
N ASP A 371 -18.76 -12.41 2.19
CA ASP A 371 -19.32 -13.43 1.30
C ASP A 371 -19.65 -12.85 -0.09
N GLN A 372 -18.99 -13.36 -1.11
CA GLN A 372 -19.08 -12.85 -2.48
C GLN A 372 -20.42 -13.15 -3.19
N ARG A 373 -21.30 -13.95 -2.60
CA ARG A 373 -22.60 -14.32 -3.20
C ARG A 373 -23.41 -13.10 -3.65
N THR A 374 -23.39 -12.03 -2.87
CA THR A 374 -24.13 -10.80 -3.20
C THR A 374 -23.64 -10.15 -4.51
N ASP A 375 -22.35 -10.17 -4.76
CA ASP A 375 -21.78 -9.67 -6.00
C ASP A 375 -21.79 -10.72 -7.11
N ASP A 376 -21.64 -12.00 -6.79
CA ASP A 376 -21.64 -13.08 -7.77
C ASP A 376 -22.96 -13.17 -8.55
N VAL A 377 -24.12 -12.95 -7.91
CA VAL A 377 -25.43 -12.94 -8.59
C VAL A 377 -25.62 -11.74 -9.54
N ARG A 378 -24.77 -10.72 -9.44
CA ARG A 378 -24.77 -9.50 -10.25
C ARG A 378 -23.67 -9.52 -11.32
N ALA A 379 -22.88 -10.59 -11.39
CA ALA A 379 -21.75 -10.79 -12.30
C ALA A 379 -22.01 -11.95 -13.28
N LEU A 380 -21.20 -12.05 -14.31
CA LEU A 380 -21.10 -13.26 -15.14
C LEU A 380 -20.22 -14.28 -14.42
N THR A 381 -20.69 -15.51 -14.25
CA THR A 381 -19.94 -16.55 -13.54
C THR A 381 -19.69 -17.79 -14.40
N TRP A 382 -18.55 -18.45 -14.16
CA TRP A 382 -18.21 -19.79 -14.65
C TRP A 382 -17.76 -20.63 -13.46
N ASP A 383 -18.30 -21.81 -13.34
CA ASP A 383 -18.13 -22.72 -12.21
C ASP A 383 -17.54 -24.05 -12.66
N TRP A 384 -16.53 -24.54 -11.93
CA TRP A 384 -15.90 -25.83 -12.15
C TRP A 384 -15.83 -26.60 -10.83
N PRO A 385 -16.64 -27.64 -10.66
CA PRO A 385 -16.56 -28.50 -9.47
C PRO A 385 -15.20 -29.18 -9.38
N LEU A 386 -14.62 -29.16 -8.19
CA LEU A 386 -13.35 -29.80 -7.86
C LEU A 386 -13.61 -31.09 -7.08
N ALA A 387 -13.51 -32.24 -7.77
CA ALA A 387 -13.63 -33.54 -7.10
C ALA A 387 -12.49 -33.79 -6.11
N ASP A 388 -11.28 -33.42 -6.53
CA ASP A 388 -10.08 -33.40 -5.71
C ASP A 388 -9.74 -31.94 -5.36
N GLY A 389 -8.98 -31.75 -4.27
CA GLY A 389 -8.47 -30.41 -3.93
C GLY A 389 -7.59 -29.83 -5.02
N LEU A 390 -7.43 -28.51 -5.02
CA LEU A 390 -6.55 -27.79 -5.94
C LEU A 390 -5.68 -26.82 -5.13
N GLU A 391 -4.37 -26.80 -5.36
CA GLU A 391 -3.48 -25.78 -4.84
C GLU A 391 -2.89 -24.95 -5.96
N ILE A 392 -2.87 -23.63 -5.78
CA ILE A 392 -2.22 -22.69 -6.70
C ILE A 392 -1.21 -21.82 -5.94
N ALA A 393 -0.17 -21.36 -6.64
CA ALA A 393 0.77 -20.35 -6.17
C ALA A 393 1.32 -19.58 -7.37
N GLY A 394 1.05 -18.27 -7.45
CA GLY A 394 1.49 -17.41 -8.54
C GLY A 394 0.43 -16.45 -9.01
N TYR A 395 0.49 -16.09 -10.28
CA TYR A 395 -0.38 -15.11 -10.95
C TYR A 395 -1.42 -15.81 -11.83
N PRO A 396 -2.68 -15.92 -11.39
CA PRO A 396 -3.77 -16.30 -12.27
C PRO A 396 -4.03 -15.22 -13.32
N HIS A 397 -4.61 -15.59 -14.47
CA HIS A 397 -5.09 -14.63 -15.47
C HIS A 397 -6.21 -15.20 -16.33
N ALA A 398 -6.96 -14.33 -17.00
CA ALA A 398 -7.98 -14.74 -17.94
C ALA A 398 -7.75 -14.11 -19.32
N ARG A 399 -7.69 -14.96 -20.34
CA ARG A 399 -7.68 -14.54 -21.75
C ARG A 399 -9.11 -14.51 -22.23
N LEU A 400 -9.58 -13.32 -22.62
CA LEU A 400 -10.98 -13.08 -22.97
C LEU A 400 -11.09 -12.60 -24.41
N ARG A 401 -12.17 -13.04 -25.08
CA ARG A 401 -12.67 -12.42 -26.29
C ARG A 401 -13.92 -11.62 -25.91
N ILE A 402 -13.84 -10.29 -26.01
CA ILE A 402 -14.83 -9.37 -25.47
C ILE A 402 -15.18 -8.26 -26.45
N SER A 403 -16.44 -7.87 -26.49
CA SER A 403 -16.88 -6.63 -27.12
C SER A 403 -17.68 -5.78 -26.13
N VAL A 404 -17.74 -4.47 -26.38
CA VAL A 404 -18.35 -3.48 -25.49
C VAL A 404 -19.29 -2.57 -26.26
N SER A 405 -20.21 -1.89 -25.56
CA SER A 405 -21.14 -0.93 -26.18
C SER A 405 -20.64 0.50 -26.25
N GLU A 406 -19.60 0.83 -25.47
CA GLU A 406 -19.09 2.21 -25.31
C GLU A 406 -17.57 2.28 -25.48
N PRO A 407 -17.00 3.46 -25.79
CA PRO A 407 -15.56 3.63 -25.99
C PRO A 407 -14.71 3.40 -24.73
N ILE A 408 -15.29 3.45 -23.53
CA ILE A 408 -14.61 3.23 -22.25
C ILE A 408 -15.36 2.13 -21.50
N ALA A 409 -14.64 1.10 -21.11
CA ALA A 409 -15.16 -0.02 -20.36
C ALA A 409 -14.04 -0.68 -19.55
N SER A 410 -14.39 -1.38 -18.50
CA SER A 410 -13.46 -2.12 -17.65
C SER A 410 -13.90 -3.57 -17.47
N VAL A 411 -12.97 -4.42 -17.06
CA VAL A 411 -13.21 -5.78 -16.61
C VAL A 411 -12.63 -5.93 -15.22
N ALA A 412 -13.49 -6.37 -14.29
CA ALA A 412 -13.13 -6.81 -12.96
C ALA A 412 -13.33 -8.32 -12.85
N LEU A 413 -12.30 -9.03 -12.44
CA LEU A 413 -12.32 -10.48 -12.23
C LEU A 413 -12.23 -10.79 -10.73
N ARG A 414 -13.04 -11.72 -10.27
CA ARG A 414 -12.95 -12.32 -8.94
C ARG A 414 -12.80 -13.83 -9.09
N LEU A 415 -11.70 -14.35 -8.57
CA LEU A 415 -11.46 -15.78 -8.42
C LEU A 415 -11.97 -16.17 -7.04
N CYS A 416 -12.92 -17.10 -6.98
CA CYS A 416 -13.59 -17.47 -5.74
C CYS A 416 -13.52 -18.97 -5.47
N ASP A 417 -13.59 -19.30 -4.19
CA ASP A 417 -13.74 -20.64 -3.65
C ASP A 417 -15.18 -20.78 -3.12
N VAL A 418 -15.99 -21.57 -3.80
CA VAL A 418 -17.40 -21.75 -3.42
C VAL A 418 -17.55 -23.08 -2.67
N ALA A 419 -17.92 -22.96 -1.39
CA ALA A 419 -18.16 -24.11 -0.54
C ALA A 419 -19.47 -24.87 -0.90
N PRO A 420 -19.65 -26.12 -0.45
CA PRO A 420 -20.86 -26.92 -0.75
C PRO A 420 -22.17 -26.29 -0.27
N ASP A 421 -22.14 -25.40 0.71
CA ASP A 421 -23.31 -24.65 1.19
C ASP A 421 -23.59 -23.37 0.39
N GLY A 422 -22.80 -23.10 -0.64
CA GLY A 422 -22.90 -21.93 -1.52
C GLY A 422 -22.16 -20.69 -1.03
N THR A 423 -21.54 -20.70 0.15
CA THR A 423 -20.67 -19.61 0.63
C THR A 423 -19.52 -19.39 -0.35
N SER A 424 -19.28 -18.14 -0.76
CA SER A 424 -18.28 -17.78 -1.80
C SER A 424 -17.18 -16.91 -1.18
N THR A 425 -15.97 -17.46 -1.12
CA THR A 425 -14.80 -16.77 -0.55
C THR A 425 -13.92 -16.23 -1.67
N LEU A 426 -13.57 -14.95 -1.60
CA LEU A 426 -12.63 -14.34 -2.56
C LEU A 426 -11.23 -14.91 -2.36
N VAL A 427 -10.65 -15.48 -3.40
CA VAL A 427 -9.28 -15.97 -3.44
C VAL A 427 -8.33 -14.88 -3.91
N SER A 428 -8.68 -14.23 -5.02
CA SER A 428 -7.95 -13.12 -5.59
C SER A 428 -8.82 -12.36 -6.59
N ARG A 429 -8.36 -11.17 -6.98
CA ARG A 429 -9.06 -10.29 -7.93
C ARG A 429 -8.12 -9.81 -9.02
N GLY A 430 -8.68 -9.28 -10.10
CA GLY A 430 -7.94 -8.59 -11.14
C GLY A 430 -8.81 -7.51 -11.77
N PHE A 431 -8.18 -6.43 -12.22
CA PHE A 431 -8.87 -5.33 -12.86
C PHE A 431 -8.09 -4.84 -14.08
N LEU A 432 -8.81 -4.51 -15.15
CA LEU A 432 -8.25 -3.89 -16.34
C LEU A 432 -9.22 -2.88 -16.93
N ASN A 433 -8.81 -1.64 -17.05
CA ASN A 433 -9.42 -0.69 -17.94
C ASN A 433 -9.09 -1.11 -19.38
N LEU A 434 -10.11 -1.46 -20.16
CA LEU A 434 -9.93 -2.00 -21.51
C LEU A 434 -9.33 -1.00 -22.50
N THR A 435 -9.35 0.29 -22.18
CA THR A 435 -8.60 1.30 -22.96
C THR A 435 -7.10 1.09 -22.88
N ARG A 436 -6.61 0.41 -21.82
CA ARG A 436 -5.21 0.06 -21.56
C ARG A 436 -4.83 -1.35 -22.05
N ARG A 437 -5.67 -2.03 -22.82
CA ARG A 437 -5.43 -3.39 -23.32
C ARG A 437 -4.12 -3.58 -24.09
N GLY A 438 -3.58 -2.52 -24.67
CA GLY A 438 -2.29 -2.53 -25.38
C GLY A 438 -1.09 -2.14 -24.52
N GLY A 439 -1.30 -1.84 -23.22
CA GLY A 439 -0.26 -1.41 -22.27
C GLY A 439 -0.62 -0.14 -21.50
N MET A 440 0.05 0.07 -20.39
CA MET A 440 -0.29 1.15 -19.45
C MET A 440 0.14 2.55 -19.90
N ALA A 441 1.12 2.64 -20.80
CA ALA A 441 1.62 3.92 -21.28
C ALA A 441 0.63 4.67 -22.20
N THR A 442 -0.23 3.95 -22.92
CA THR A 442 -1.14 4.54 -23.92
C THR A 442 -2.55 4.01 -23.76
N ALA A 443 -3.50 4.89 -23.51
CA ALA A 443 -4.92 4.55 -23.56
C ALA A 443 -5.44 4.69 -25.00
N THR A 444 -6.22 3.72 -25.45
CA THR A 444 -6.86 3.73 -26.76
C THR A 444 -8.35 3.42 -26.60
N PRO A 445 -9.25 4.31 -27.04
CA PRO A 445 -10.69 4.05 -26.98
C PRO A 445 -11.06 2.71 -27.62
N LEU A 446 -12.11 2.10 -27.13
CA LEU A 446 -12.72 0.93 -27.73
C LEU A 446 -13.67 1.36 -28.86
N VAL A 447 -13.82 0.52 -29.86
CA VAL A 447 -14.85 0.67 -30.91
C VAL A 447 -16.04 -0.18 -30.49
N PRO A 448 -17.22 0.42 -30.26
CA PRO A 448 -18.42 -0.33 -29.90
C PRO A 448 -18.72 -1.48 -30.86
N GLY A 449 -18.95 -2.67 -30.32
CA GLY A 449 -19.25 -3.90 -31.10
C GLY A 449 -18.03 -4.63 -31.67
N GLU A 450 -16.83 -4.03 -31.67
CA GLU A 450 -15.60 -4.71 -32.08
C GLU A 450 -15.19 -5.76 -31.04
N VAL A 451 -14.71 -6.92 -31.50
CA VAL A 451 -14.25 -8.01 -30.62
C VAL A 451 -12.75 -7.90 -30.39
N TYR A 452 -12.37 -7.72 -29.14
CA TYR A 452 -10.98 -7.65 -28.68
C TYR A 452 -10.54 -8.93 -28.00
N ASN A 453 -9.27 -9.31 -28.20
CA ASN A 453 -8.60 -10.30 -27.38
C ASN A 453 -7.84 -9.55 -26.29
N VAL A 454 -8.14 -9.84 -25.03
CA VAL A 454 -7.52 -9.20 -23.88
C VAL A 454 -7.03 -10.23 -22.89
N ASP A 455 -5.89 -9.96 -22.26
CA ASP A 455 -5.36 -10.73 -21.13
C ASP A 455 -5.50 -9.91 -19.87
N VAL A 456 -6.29 -10.40 -18.91
CA VAL A 456 -6.56 -9.72 -17.66
C VAL A 456 -5.87 -10.49 -16.54
N GLY A 457 -4.82 -9.89 -15.98
CA GLY A 457 -4.12 -10.43 -14.83
C GLY A 457 -5.01 -10.45 -13.58
N ILE A 458 -4.86 -11.49 -12.78
CA ILE A 458 -5.40 -11.60 -11.44
C ILE A 458 -4.22 -11.52 -10.48
N GLU A 459 -4.39 -10.82 -9.38
CA GLU A 459 -3.31 -10.58 -8.41
C GLU A 459 -2.72 -11.87 -7.86
N ALA A 460 -1.41 -11.82 -7.55
CA ALA A 460 -0.67 -12.94 -6.99
C ALA A 460 -1.38 -13.54 -5.79
N THR A 461 -1.40 -14.86 -5.71
CA THR A 461 -2.09 -15.57 -4.64
C THR A 461 -1.49 -16.96 -4.40
N ALA A 462 -1.70 -17.48 -3.19
CA ALA A 462 -1.53 -18.88 -2.88
C ALA A 462 -2.78 -19.38 -2.13
N TRP A 463 -3.41 -20.41 -2.68
CA TRP A 463 -4.69 -20.91 -2.17
C TRP A 463 -4.85 -22.41 -2.36
N GLN A 464 -5.53 -23.05 -1.41
CA GLN A 464 -5.88 -24.46 -1.42
C GLN A 464 -7.41 -24.62 -1.37
N TRP A 465 -8.02 -25.00 -2.51
CA TRP A 465 -9.41 -25.42 -2.54
C TRP A 465 -9.55 -26.80 -1.90
N ALA A 466 -10.54 -26.95 -1.05
CA ALA A 466 -10.90 -28.25 -0.51
C ALA A 466 -11.61 -29.12 -1.58
N SER A 467 -11.52 -30.44 -1.41
CA SER A 467 -12.29 -31.40 -2.23
C SER A 467 -13.80 -31.15 -2.08
N GLY A 468 -14.54 -31.21 -3.18
CA GLY A 468 -15.99 -30.95 -3.22
C GLY A 468 -16.38 -29.49 -3.28
N HIS A 469 -15.42 -28.55 -3.25
CA HIS A 469 -15.65 -27.13 -3.51
C HIS A 469 -15.74 -26.85 -5.01
N VAL A 470 -16.14 -25.62 -5.35
CA VAL A 470 -16.24 -25.16 -6.74
C VAL A 470 -15.23 -24.01 -6.94
N LEU A 471 -14.40 -24.14 -7.95
CA LEU A 471 -13.64 -23.03 -8.52
C LEU A 471 -14.61 -22.15 -9.29
N ARG A 472 -14.74 -20.88 -8.94
CA ARG A 472 -15.55 -19.88 -9.64
C ARG A 472 -14.70 -18.75 -10.16
N LEU A 473 -14.92 -18.37 -11.42
CA LEU A 473 -14.54 -17.07 -11.95
C LEU A 473 -15.80 -16.22 -12.09
N ALA A 474 -15.82 -15.04 -11.45
CA ALA A 474 -16.84 -14.03 -11.62
C ALA A 474 -16.26 -12.84 -12.39
N LEU A 475 -16.99 -12.32 -13.40
CA LEU A 475 -16.60 -11.18 -14.22
C LEU A 475 -17.66 -10.09 -14.12
N ALA A 476 -17.22 -8.87 -13.81
CA ALA A 476 -18.01 -7.67 -13.79
C ALA A 476 -17.34 -6.56 -14.63
N GLY A 477 -18.03 -5.44 -14.83
CA GLY A 477 -17.50 -4.27 -15.54
C GLY A 477 -17.08 -3.13 -14.61
N ALA A 478 -17.14 -3.34 -13.28
CA ALA A 478 -16.71 -2.43 -12.25
C ALA A 478 -16.19 -3.21 -11.04
N ASP A 479 -15.44 -2.55 -10.17
CA ASP A 479 -15.00 -3.02 -8.84
C ASP A 479 -15.08 -1.83 -7.87
N TRP A 480 -16.29 -1.31 -7.71
CA TRP A 480 -16.57 -0.16 -6.87
C TRP A 480 -16.80 -0.58 -5.41
N PRO A 481 -16.29 0.14 -4.39
CA PRO A 481 -15.64 1.46 -4.42
C PRO A 481 -14.12 1.43 -4.61
N ASN A 482 -13.49 0.26 -4.79
CA ASN A 482 -12.04 0.14 -4.90
C ASN A 482 -11.47 0.96 -6.07
N VAL A 483 -12.16 0.91 -7.22
CA VAL A 483 -11.78 1.60 -8.45
C VAL A 483 -12.96 2.44 -8.93
N ILE A 484 -12.67 3.60 -9.52
CA ILE A 484 -13.69 4.45 -10.13
C ILE A 484 -14.50 3.64 -11.15
N ALA A 485 -15.83 3.71 -11.10
CA ALA A 485 -16.68 3.03 -12.07
C ALA A 485 -16.53 3.66 -13.46
N PRO A 486 -16.90 2.96 -14.56
CA PRO A 486 -16.92 3.54 -15.91
C PRO A 486 -17.66 4.89 -15.94
N PRO A 487 -17.30 5.80 -16.86
CA PRO A 487 -17.88 7.16 -16.87
C PRO A 487 -19.36 7.20 -17.22
N ALA A 488 -19.87 6.18 -17.89
CA ALA A 488 -21.26 6.07 -18.33
C ALA A 488 -21.71 4.60 -18.33
N PRO A 489 -23.04 4.35 -18.37
CA PRO A 489 -23.58 3.00 -18.50
C PRO A 489 -23.02 2.29 -19.74
N VAL A 490 -22.50 1.10 -19.55
CA VAL A 490 -21.84 0.29 -20.59
C VAL A 490 -22.25 -1.15 -20.47
N SER A 491 -22.21 -1.90 -21.58
CA SER A 491 -22.42 -3.34 -21.58
C SER A 491 -21.25 -4.10 -22.18
N LEU A 492 -21.05 -5.31 -21.69
CA LEU A 492 -20.02 -6.26 -22.11
C LEU A 492 -20.66 -7.48 -22.75
N THR A 493 -20.02 -8.06 -23.76
CA THR A 493 -20.38 -9.37 -24.32
C THR A 493 -19.13 -10.24 -24.37
N ILE A 494 -19.19 -11.41 -23.74
CA ILE A 494 -18.06 -12.35 -23.73
C ILE A 494 -18.27 -13.40 -24.83
N HIS A 495 -17.35 -13.43 -25.78
CA HIS A 495 -17.38 -14.36 -26.94
C HIS A 495 -16.65 -15.68 -26.64
N GLY A 496 -16.10 -15.85 -25.44
CA GLY A 496 -15.35 -17.00 -24.95
C GLY A 496 -13.97 -16.62 -24.45
N GLY A 497 -13.21 -17.61 -24.04
CA GLY A 497 -11.87 -17.40 -23.48
C GLY A 497 -11.38 -18.59 -22.67
N GLU A 498 -10.42 -18.32 -21.81
CA GLU A 498 -9.89 -19.31 -20.88
C GLU A 498 -9.40 -18.63 -19.58
N LEU A 499 -9.59 -19.29 -18.45
CA LEU A 499 -8.94 -18.99 -17.18
C LEU A 499 -7.68 -19.83 -17.09
N VAL A 500 -6.56 -19.23 -16.73
CA VAL A 500 -5.26 -19.88 -16.55
C VAL A 500 -4.84 -19.75 -15.09
N LEU A 501 -4.59 -20.87 -14.42
CA LEU A 501 -4.16 -20.90 -13.03
C LEU A 501 -2.77 -21.56 -12.90
N PRO A 502 -1.86 -20.99 -12.08
CA PRO A 502 -0.57 -21.57 -11.76
C PRO A 502 -0.74 -22.64 -10.66
N THR A 503 -1.06 -23.89 -11.06
CA THR A 503 -1.23 -25.00 -10.12
C THR A 503 0.11 -25.36 -9.49
N TYR A 504 0.12 -25.59 -8.16
CA TYR A 504 1.34 -25.90 -7.41
C TYR A 504 1.32 -27.32 -6.84
N ASN A 505 2.45 -28.01 -6.97
CA ASN A 505 2.63 -29.35 -6.40
C ASN A 505 3.56 -29.32 -5.20
N ALA A 506 2.98 -29.13 -4.02
CA ALA A 506 3.73 -29.04 -2.76
C ALA A 506 4.49 -30.32 -2.38
N THR A 507 4.05 -31.50 -2.85
CA THR A 507 4.64 -32.78 -2.44
C THR A 507 6.05 -33.00 -3.00
N THR A 508 6.46 -32.20 -3.97
CA THR A 508 7.77 -32.28 -4.62
C THR A 508 8.75 -31.19 -4.16
N SER A 509 8.37 -30.33 -3.21
CA SER A 509 9.30 -29.34 -2.67
C SER A 509 10.40 -30.01 -1.84
N PRO A 510 11.68 -29.65 -2.04
CA PRO A 510 12.78 -30.16 -1.23
C PRO A 510 12.91 -29.43 0.12
N TYR A 511 12.19 -28.31 0.30
CA TYR A 511 12.30 -27.48 1.49
C TYR A 511 11.26 -27.89 2.54
N PRO A 512 11.65 -27.97 3.81
CA PRO A 512 10.68 -28.16 4.89
C PRO A 512 9.79 -26.92 5.04
N ALA A 513 8.61 -27.09 5.61
CA ALA A 513 7.76 -25.97 5.97
C ALA A 513 8.52 -25.05 6.96
N PRO A 514 8.56 -23.73 6.70
CA PRO A 514 9.25 -22.81 7.60
C PRO A 514 8.49 -22.68 8.93
N VAL A 515 9.27 -22.44 9.99
CA VAL A 515 8.74 -22.18 11.33
C VAL A 515 9.20 -20.79 11.74
N PHE A 516 8.26 -19.95 12.15
CA PHE A 516 8.53 -18.59 12.58
C PHE A 516 8.30 -18.42 14.08
N THR A 517 8.94 -17.43 14.66
CA THR A 517 8.63 -16.99 16.01
C THR A 517 7.20 -16.41 16.00
N PRO A 518 6.30 -16.90 16.88
CA PRO A 518 4.94 -16.35 16.95
C PRO A 518 4.94 -14.86 17.28
N GLY A 519 4.02 -14.12 16.68
CA GLY A 519 3.66 -12.77 17.09
C GLY A 519 2.75 -12.74 18.34
N ASP A 520 2.05 -11.64 18.51
CA ASP A 520 1.15 -11.43 19.64
C ASP A 520 -0.02 -12.41 19.62
N GLU A 521 -0.49 -12.86 20.79
CA GLU A 521 -1.65 -13.75 20.88
C GLU A 521 -2.93 -13.09 20.35
N LYS A 522 -3.03 -11.77 20.50
CA LYS A 522 -4.17 -10.98 20.05
C LYS A 522 -3.72 -9.92 19.06
N ALA A 523 -4.61 -9.54 18.15
CA ALA A 523 -4.39 -8.39 17.30
C ALA A 523 -4.34 -7.10 18.13
N ALA A 524 -3.53 -6.13 17.66
CA ALA A 524 -3.46 -4.80 18.26
C ALA A 524 -4.72 -3.97 17.94
N GLU A 525 -5.26 -4.16 16.73
CA GLU A 525 -6.43 -3.41 16.30
C GLU A 525 -7.72 -4.00 16.87
N ASP A 526 -8.62 -3.08 17.27
CA ASP A 526 -10.00 -3.41 17.60
C ASP A 526 -10.89 -3.10 16.38
N PRO A 527 -11.53 -4.11 15.76
CA PRO A 527 -12.47 -3.88 14.67
C PRO A 527 -13.58 -2.89 15.00
N ALA A 528 -13.92 -2.74 16.29
CA ALA A 528 -14.91 -1.77 16.72
C ALA A 528 -14.43 -0.30 16.68
N SER A 529 -13.13 -0.06 16.54
CA SER A 529 -12.57 1.30 16.47
C SER A 529 -12.76 1.97 15.12
N VAL A 530 -13.14 1.22 14.09
CA VAL A 530 -13.32 1.72 12.71
C VAL A 530 -14.75 1.45 12.26
N THR A 531 -15.37 2.45 11.66
CA THR A 531 -16.71 2.28 11.07
C THR A 531 -16.58 2.19 9.55
N TRP A 532 -17.03 1.06 9.01
CA TRP A 532 -17.24 0.87 7.58
C TRP A 532 -18.71 0.65 7.33
N ARG A 533 -19.32 1.48 6.47
CA ARG A 533 -20.76 1.38 6.16
C ARG A 533 -20.99 1.50 4.67
N THR A 534 -21.98 0.73 4.21
CA THR A 534 -22.61 0.96 2.90
C THR A 534 -24.02 1.48 3.13
N TRP A 535 -24.48 2.36 2.25
CA TRP A 535 -25.84 2.88 2.28
C TRP A 535 -26.42 2.97 0.87
N ARG A 536 -27.73 3.00 0.76
CA ARG A 536 -28.43 3.15 -0.51
C ARG A 536 -29.59 4.13 -0.38
N ASP A 537 -29.61 5.16 -1.21
CA ASP A 537 -30.78 5.99 -1.47
C ASP A 537 -31.54 5.40 -2.66
N VAL A 538 -32.70 4.80 -2.37
CA VAL A 538 -33.48 4.08 -3.38
C VAL A 538 -34.12 5.03 -4.38
N LEU A 539 -34.54 6.23 -3.94
CA LEU A 539 -35.21 7.22 -4.80
C LEU A 539 -34.22 7.98 -5.69
N ALA A 540 -33.08 8.37 -5.12
CA ALA A 540 -31.99 8.99 -5.86
C ALA A 540 -31.18 7.97 -6.69
N ARG A 541 -31.35 6.66 -6.44
CA ARG A 541 -30.59 5.57 -7.06
C ARG A 541 -29.08 5.72 -6.85
N VAL A 542 -28.70 6.11 -5.65
CA VAL A 542 -27.31 6.29 -5.23
C VAL A 542 -26.92 5.21 -4.23
N THR A 543 -25.78 4.60 -4.44
CA THR A 543 -25.12 3.73 -3.46
C THR A 543 -23.87 4.45 -2.93
N GLY A 544 -23.65 4.37 -1.62
CA GLY A 544 -22.49 4.96 -0.97
C GLY A 544 -21.73 3.97 -0.12
N ALA A 545 -20.44 4.24 0.04
CA ALA A 545 -19.55 3.56 0.96
C ALA A 545 -18.81 4.62 1.79
N MET A 546 -18.75 4.42 3.10
CA MET A 546 -18.10 5.37 4.01
C MET A 546 -17.17 4.66 4.98
N ILE A 547 -16.13 5.36 5.37
CA ILE A 547 -15.23 4.99 6.44
C ILE A 547 -15.15 6.14 7.45
N ASP A 548 -15.08 5.81 8.71
CA ASP A 548 -14.94 6.77 9.80
C ASP A 548 -14.05 6.13 10.87
N HIS A 549 -12.91 6.74 11.12
CA HIS A 549 -11.98 6.26 12.12
C HIS A 549 -11.27 7.45 12.80
N GLY A 550 -10.79 7.18 13.96
CA GLY A 550 -10.10 8.11 14.83
C GLY A 550 -10.17 7.54 16.24
N GLY A 551 -9.14 7.72 17.00
CA GLY A 551 -9.03 7.20 18.36
C GLY A 551 -8.89 8.31 19.38
N ASP A 552 -8.81 7.90 20.66
CA ASP A 552 -8.35 8.79 21.71
C ASP A 552 -6.93 9.27 21.39
N PRO A 553 -6.59 10.54 21.71
CA PRO A 553 -5.24 11.03 21.54
C PRO A 553 -4.22 10.15 22.28
N TYR A 554 -3.10 9.87 21.63
CA TYR A 554 -2.01 9.05 22.17
C TYR A 554 -0.77 9.89 22.47
N ASP A 555 0.03 9.41 23.43
CA ASP A 555 1.24 10.10 23.86
C ASP A 555 2.36 9.96 22.82
N THR A 556 3.11 11.04 22.63
CA THR A 556 4.30 11.13 21.81
C THR A 556 5.49 11.57 22.65
N PRO A 557 6.74 11.49 22.16
CA PRO A 557 7.90 11.97 22.90
C PRO A 557 7.87 13.47 23.30
N PHE A 558 7.02 14.27 22.64
CA PHE A 558 6.96 15.73 22.82
C PHE A 558 5.57 16.25 23.19
N GLY A 559 4.65 15.37 23.55
CA GLY A 559 3.28 15.73 23.90
C GLY A 559 2.26 14.66 23.52
N ARG A 560 1.21 15.04 22.81
CA ARG A 560 0.12 14.11 22.41
C ARG A 560 -0.31 14.38 20.98
N MET A 561 -0.75 13.33 20.29
CA MET A 561 -1.29 13.38 18.93
C MET A 561 -2.68 12.78 18.88
N GLY A 562 -3.60 13.45 18.19
CA GLY A 562 -4.93 12.94 17.87
C GLY A 562 -5.19 13.09 16.37
N GLU A 563 -5.92 12.13 15.82
CA GLU A 563 -6.35 12.15 14.43
C GLU A 563 -7.80 11.69 14.32
N HIS A 564 -8.52 12.31 13.41
CA HIS A 564 -9.86 11.90 13.03
C HIS A 564 -9.99 11.97 11.51
N TYR A 565 -10.58 10.94 10.97
CA TYR A 565 -10.72 10.75 9.54
C TYR A 565 -12.13 10.27 9.20
N PHE A 566 -12.77 10.99 8.27
CA PHE A 566 -14.01 10.58 7.66
C PHE A 566 -13.87 10.61 6.14
N GLY A 567 -14.25 9.52 5.46
CA GLY A 567 -14.30 9.41 4.01
C GLY A 567 -15.61 8.81 3.53
N GLU A 568 -16.15 9.34 2.43
CA GLU A 568 -17.33 8.78 1.78
C GLU A 568 -17.20 8.89 0.27
N VAL A 569 -17.53 7.80 -0.41
CA VAL A 569 -17.67 7.78 -1.87
C VAL A 569 -19.08 7.32 -2.24
N SER A 570 -19.61 7.84 -3.36
CA SER A 570 -20.91 7.43 -3.86
C SER A 570 -20.95 7.29 -5.38
N VAL A 571 -21.87 6.46 -5.86
CA VAL A 571 -22.12 6.26 -7.30
C VAL A 571 -23.63 6.26 -7.56
N GLN A 572 -24.06 6.97 -8.59
CA GLN A 572 -25.43 6.91 -9.10
C GLN A 572 -25.52 5.72 -10.08
N THR A 573 -26.43 4.79 -9.80
CA THR A 573 -26.42 3.46 -10.46
C THR A 573 -26.97 3.45 -11.89
N ASP A 574 -27.63 4.51 -12.34
CA ASP A 574 -28.20 4.65 -13.71
C ASP A 574 -27.43 5.62 -14.60
N THR A 575 -26.73 6.61 -14.05
CA THR A 575 -25.91 7.55 -14.84
C THR A 575 -24.41 7.30 -14.69
N PHE A 576 -23.98 6.57 -13.62
CA PHE A 576 -22.59 6.34 -13.23
C PHE A 576 -21.83 7.59 -12.77
N ALA A 577 -22.56 8.71 -12.54
CA ALA A 577 -21.97 9.87 -11.88
C ALA A 577 -21.51 9.51 -10.46
N GLN A 578 -20.36 10.02 -10.04
CA GLN A 578 -19.73 9.64 -8.77
C GLN A 578 -19.33 10.87 -7.98
N SER A 579 -19.30 10.73 -6.66
CA SER A 579 -18.72 11.75 -5.78
C SER A 579 -17.85 11.11 -4.71
N ALA A 580 -16.89 11.89 -4.21
CA ALA A 580 -16.04 11.53 -3.10
C ALA A 580 -15.91 12.74 -2.17
N ARG A 581 -15.97 12.51 -0.86
CA ARG A 581 -15.71 13.53 0.15
C ARG A 581 -14.92 12.96 1.31
N SER A 582 -14.07 13.77 1.91
CA SER A 582 -13.45 13.43 3.18
C SER A 582 -13.21 14.66 4.04
N ASP A 583 -13.23 14.44 5.35
CA ASP A 583 -12.88 15.38 6.39
C ASP A 583 -11.75 14.75 7.21
N VAL A 584 -10.59 15.41 7.28
CA VAL A 584 -9.42 14.94 8.04
C VAL A 584 -8.99 16.02 9.01
N THR A 585 -8.79 15.64 10.26
CA THR A 585 -8.32 16.54 11.32
C THR A 585 -7.16 15.90 12.06
N PHE A 586 -6.06 16.65 12.16
CA PHE A 586 -4.95 16.35 13.06
C PHE A 586 -4.91 17.37 14.17
N ALA A 587 -4.76 16.92 15.41
CA ALA A 587 -4.58 17.73 16.59
C ALA A 587 -3.30 17.30 17.30
N VAL A 588 -2.31 18.19 17.37
CA VAL A 588 -1.07 17.95 18.08
C VAL A 588 -0.96 18.89 19.26
N HIS A 589 -0.74 18.32 20.44
CA HIS A 589 -0.41 19.03 21.65
C HIS A 589 1.09 18.88 21.90
N PHE A 590 1.80 20.00 22.00
CA PHE A 590 3.20 20.04 22.44
C PHE A 590 3.26 20.52 23.89
N ASP A 591 4.00 19.78 24.72
CA ASP A 591 4.19 20.13 26.15
C ASP A 591 4.97 21.44 26.34
N ASP A 592 5.82 21.77 25.34
CA ASP A 592 6.68 22.97 25.36
C ASP A 592 6.75 23.56 23.93
N ASP A 593 6.35 24.82 23.80
CA ASP A 593 6.43 25.61 22.57
C ASP A 593 7.81 26.29 22.34
N GLY A 594 8.80 25.94 23.17
CA GLY A 594 10.13 26.57 23.24
C GLY A 594 10.25 27.70 24.27
N SER A 595 9.15 28.14 24.88
CA SER A 595 9.12 29.12 25.96
C SER A 595 8.83 28.51 27.34
N GLY A 596 8.59 27.20 27.41
CA GLY A 596 8.15 26.49 28.61
C GLY A 596 6.63 26.46 28.77
N ALA A 597 5.86 26.82 27.75
CA ALA A 597 4.39 26.79 27.76
C ALA A 597 3.84 25.74 26.79
N PRO A 598 2.72 25.08 27.11
CA PRO A 598 2.07 24.14 26.18
C PRO A 598 1.37 24.89 25.04
N VAL A 599 1.25 24.21 23.90
CA VAL A 599 0.55 24.72 22.73
C VAL A 599 -0.19 23.60 21.99
N ASP A 600 -1.41 23.90 21.58
CA ASP A 600 -2.22 23.02 20.72
C ASP A 600 -2.22 23.54 19.28
N CYS A 601 -1.96 22.68 18.32
CA CYS A 601 -2.03 22.97 16.91
C CYS A 601 -3.01 22.02 16.24
N VAL A 602 -3.95 22.56 15.46
CA VAL A 602 -4.94 21.76 14.73
C VAL A 602 -4.89 22.11 13.26
N VAL A 603 -4.85 21.06 12.42
CA VAL A 603 -4.98 21.18 10.97
C VAL A 603 -6.20 20.36 10.55
N ALA A 604 -7.21 21.05 10.01
CA ALA A 604 -8.43 20.43 9.49
C ALA A 604 -8.54 20.69 7.99
N SER A 605 -8.82 19.63 7.22
CA SER A 605 -8.97 19.71 5.77
C SER A 605 -10.22 18.98 5.31
N ARG A 606 -10.85 19.50 4.25
CA ARG A 606 -12.01 18.91 3.59
C ARG A 606 -11.75 18.76 2.11
N LEU A 607 -12.07 17.59 1.58
CA LEU A 607 -12.04 17.27 0.15
C LEU A 607 -13.47 17.04 -0.34
N HIS A 608 -13.76 17.53 -1.53
CA HIS A 608 -14.94 17.16 -2.31
C HIS A 608 -14.57 16.98 -3.77
N ILE A 609 -14.93 15.83 -4.34
CA ILE A 609 -14.76 15.50 -5.75
C ILE A 609 -16.12 15.16 -6.34
N GLU A 610 -16.43 15.75 -7.48
CA GLU A 610 -17.54 15.34 -8.35
C GLU A 610 -16.96 14.81 -9.66
N ALA A 611 -17.33 13.59 -10.03
CA ALA A 611 -16.90 12.93 -11.25
C ALA A 611 -18.09 12.72 -12.18
N ASP A 612 -18.06 13.35 -13.36
CA ASP A 612 -19.00 13.12 -14.46
C ASP A 612 -18.36 12.26 -15.57
N GLU A 613 -18.93 12.27 -16.78
CA GLU A 613 -18.42 11.48 -17.92
C GLU A 613 -17.02 11.91 -18.37
N THR A 614 -16.65 13.16 -18.17
CA THR A 614 -15.45 13.77 -18.75
C THR A 614 -14.44 14.28 -17.75
N ASP A 615 -14.89 14.67 -16.56
CA ASP A 615 -14.09 15.46 -15.64
C ASP A 615 -14.21 15.01 -14.17
N LEU A 616 -13.19 15.39 -13.40
CA LEU A 616 -13.17 15.39 -11.95
C LEU A 616 -13.08 16.85 -11.48
N ASN A 617 -14.12 17.34 -10.81
CA ASN A 617 -14.14 18.67 -10.20
C ASN A 617 -13.74 18.53 -8.74
N VAL A 618 -12.58 19.04 -8.35
CA VAL A 618 -11.97 18.87 -7.03
C VAL A 618 -11.97 20.18 -6.28
N THR A 619 -12.46 20.17 -5.06
CA THR A 619 -12.37 21.28 -4.10
C THR A 619 -11.73 20.79 -2.83
N ILE A 620 -10.70 21.49 -2.34
CA ILE A 620 -10.05 21.24 -1.05
C ILE A 620 -10.03 22.54 -0.26
N THR A 621 -10.39 22.46 1.02
CA THR A 621 -10.23 23.57 1.98
C THR A 621 -9.42 23.08 3.17
N MET A 622 -8.59 23.96 3.73
CA MET A 622 -7.76 23.63 4.88
C MET A 622 -7.67 24.83 5.81
N THR A 623 -7.79 24.59 7.11
CA THR A 623 -7.64 25.59 8.18
C THR A 623 -6.64 25.09 9.20
N CYS A 624 -5.70 25.95 9.57
CA CYS A 624 -4.67 25.68 10.58
C CYS A 624 -4.85 26.65 11.75
N THR A 625 -4.98 26.13 12.96
CA THR A 625 -5.18 26.91 14.17
C THR A 625 -4.13 26.59 15.23
N GLU A 626 -3.80 27.58 16.04
CA GLU A 626 -2.93 27.46 17.21
C GLU A 626 -3.68 27.96 18.44
N THR A 627 -3.64 27.21 19.51
CA THR A 627 -4.17 27.60 20.84
C THR A 627 -3.05 27.56 21.86
N GLY A 628 -2.65 28.72 22.34
CA GLY A 628 -1.62 28.87 23.38
C GLY A 628 -2.17 29.67 24.55
N THR A 629 -1.28 30.14 25.41
CA THR A 629 -1.62 30.97 26.61
C THR A 629 -2.34 32.28 26.29
N SER A 630 -2.19 32.79 25.07
CA SER A 630 -2.86 34.01 24.58
C SER A 630 -4.23 33.75 23.95
N GLY A 631 -4.68 32.50 23.92
CA GLY A 631 -5.92 32.06 23.29
C GLY A 631 -5.72 31.44 21.91
N GLU A 632 -6.82 31.18 21.22
CA GLU A 632 -6.86 30.58 19.87
C GLU A 632 -6.62 31.63 18.78
N ARG A 633 -5.82 31.26 17.76
CA ARG A 633 -5.63 32.05 16.54
C ARG A 633 -5.61 31.17 15.29
N VAL A 634 -6.10 31.69 14.19
CA VAL A 634 -5.90 31.09 12.87
C VAL A 634 -4.51 31.43 12.37
N VAL A 635 -3.70 30.40 12.07
CA VAL A 635 -2.36 30.53 11.50
C VAL A 635 -2.42 30.70 10.00
N GLY A 636 -3.32 29.98 9.34
CA GLY A 636 -3.57 30.13 7.92
C GLY A 636 -4.77 29.34 7.44
N GLU A 637 -5.29 29.77 6.31
CA GLU A 637 -6.37 29.12 5.58
C GLU A 637 -5.98 28.97 4.13
N ARG A 638 -6.34 27.84 3.52
CA ARG A 638 -6.13 27.57 2.10
C ARG A 638 -7.39 27.00 1.46
N SER A 639 -7.61 27.35 0.20
CA SER A 639 -8.68 26.79 -0.59
C SER A 639 -8.21 26.60 -2.03
N TRP A 640 -8.48 25.43 -2.57
CA TRP A 640 -8.14 25.08 -3.95
C TRP A 640 -9.39 24.57 -4.66
N GLN A 641 -9.55 24.97 -5.90
CA GLN A 641 -10.56 24.44 -6.80
C GLN A 641 -9.91 24.15 -8.16
N ARG A 642 -9.97 22.88 -8.59
CA ARG A 642 -9.36 22.44 -9.85
C ARG A 642 -10.27 21.46 -10.57
N ARG A 643 -10.12 21.43 -11.89
CA ARG A 643 -10.78 20.49 -12.78
C ARG A 643 -9.73 19.65 -13.49
N PHE A 644 -9.89 18.35 -13.45
CA PHE A 644 -9.02 17.39 -14.11
C PHE A 644 -9.82 16.58 -15.12
N ALA A 645 -9.23 16.30 -16.27
CA ALA A 645 -9.86 15.39 -17.23
C ALA A 645 -9.92 13.96 -16.66
N ARG A 646 -11.03 13.28 -16.85
CA ARG A 646 -11.11 11.84 -16.60
C ARG A 646 -10.20 11.05 -17.52
N ASP A 647 -9.90 11.63 -18.70
CA ASP A 647 -9.22 10.98 -19.82
C ASP A 647 -9.99 9.71 -20.22
N LEU A 648 -9.36 8.60 -20.44
CA LEU A 648 -9.99 7.32 -20.76
C LEU A 648 -10.03 6.37 -19.53
N ALA A 649 -10.22 6.94 -18.32
CA ALA A 649 -10.24 6.20 -17.04
C ALA A 649 -11.60 6.27 -16.33
#